data_8d31de675539af5f61261c5fe6d2527c
#
_entry.id   8d31de675539af5f61261c5fe6d2527c
#
_cell.length_a   1.000
_cell.length_b   1.000
_cell.length_c   1.000
_cell.angle_alpha   90.00
_cell.angle_beta   90.00
_cell.angle_gamma   90.00
#
_symmetry.space_group_name_H-M   'P 1'
#
loop_
_entity.id
_entity.type
_entity.pdbx_description
1 polymer ?
#
loop_
_entity_poly.entity_id
_entity_poly.type
_entity_poly.pdbx_seq_one_letter_code
_entity_poly.pdbx_strand_id
1 'polypeptide(L)'
;MSKTKLLMIGNGMAGVRTIEEILERDPDSFEITIIGKEPYPNYNRIMLSNILQNKMTKEETIMNPYEWYEEHNIQLITGDKVVKIDRELKQVETEHGVKVSYDQMIIATGSDSFILPIDGSRLEGVVGFRTIDDTEKMLETAKTKKRAIVIGGGLLGLECARGLVDQGMDVTVVHLAEWLMEVQLDRKAGELLKADLEKQGIKFELQANTQEIIGEDYVEGIRLSDGRVIATDMVVMAVGIRPVTKEARAAGLEIGRGIVVDDFMRTSDPEIYAVGECAEHRSKVYGLVAPLYDQGKVLADHITGIPTEGYKGSTTFTSLKVSGCDLFSAGWITESEGVRGIETFNGVDNIYKKIFVKDKTIVGAVLYGDTEEGNRFYNMMKKGDTIVEYTLVSILHKAGEVDAISVAEMDNDETICGCNGISKGVIVEAIKDQGLTSVADVTRVTKAGNSCGKCKGQIAELLEYTLGDDFVAAAPTGICACTSLTRDQIVTQIRAKGLKTSKEVRHVLDFKDKGGCPKCRPAINYYLNMVYPHDHEDEKASRFANERYHANIQKDGTFSVIPQMRGGVTDADQLIRLGEVAKKYHIPLVKITGAQRIGLYGVKKEELPQIWKDLDMRSASAYGKKTRSVKSCVGKEFCRFGTQFTTKLGIRLEKTFEYIDTPHKFKMGVSGCPRSCVESGVKDFGVIGVENGFQIYIGGNGGTDVVAGELLTTVETEDEVVKLCGAYMQYYRETGIYAERTAPWLKRLGFDQVKSVVLDPEKQDELYARIMDAKRAYDTEPWHEVVLNKDKRHIFEVEKV
;
A
#
# COMPACT_ATOMS: atom_id res chain seq x y z
N MET A 1 -41.77 -1.52 -29.03
CA MET A 1 -40.92 -2.33 -29.94
C MET A 1 -40.34 -3.46 -29.08
N SER A 2 -40.11 -4.66 -29.67
CA SER A 2 -39.42 -5.72 -28.94
C SER A 2 -37.97 -5.26 -28.69
N LYS A 3 -37.44 -5.52 -27.50
CA LYS A 3 -36.05 -5.23 -27.19
C LYS A 3 -35.10 -6.08 -28.07
N THR A 4 -33.95 -5.53 -28.41
CA THR A 4 -32.88 -6.24 -29.13
C THR A 4 -32.20 -7.23 -28.18
N LYS A 5 -32.13 -8.50 -28.57
CA LYS A 5 -31.46 -9.54 -27.76
C LYS A 5 -29.94 -9.39 -27.91
N LEU A 6 -29.31 -8.88 -26.91
CA LEU A 6 -27.85 -8.70 -26.82
C LEU A 6 -27.26 -9.82 -25.99
N LEU A 7 -26.50 -10.69 -26.60
CA LEU A 7 -25.78 -11.77 -25.95
C LEU A 7 -24.32 -11.41 -25.75
N MET A 8 -23.77 -11.57 -24.55
CA MET A 8 -22.35 -11.47 -24.30
C MET A 8 -21.74 -12.80 -23.87
N ILE A 9 -20.69 -13.24 -24.55
CA ILE A 9 -19.90 -14.42 -24.21
C ILE A 9 -18.65 -13.96 -23.42
N GLY A 10 -18.63 -14.24 -22.11
CA GLY A 10 -17.56 -13.85 -21.20
C GLY A 10 -18.02 -12.81 -20.17
N ASN A 11 -17.86 -13.14 -18.90
CA ASN A 11 -18.25 -12.29 -17.76
C ASN A 11 -17.00 -11.64 -17.11
N GLY A 12 -16.02 -11.24 -17.93
CA GLY A 12 -14.80 -10.61 -17.49
C GLY A 12 -14.86 -9.08 -17.46
N MET A 13 -13.80 -8.45 -16.99
CA MET A 13 -13.71 -6.99 -16.77
C MET A 13 -14.05 -6.18 -18.03
N ALA A 14 -13.52 -6.54 -19.21
CA ALA A 14 -13.77 -5.80 -20.45
C ALA A 14 -15.22 -5.92 -20.91
N GLY A 15 -15.76 -7.14 -20.88
CA GLY A 15 -17.15 -7.41 -21.31
C GLY A 15 -18.15 -6.68 -20.43
N VAL A 16 -18.07 -6.87 -19.11
CA VAL A 16 -19.03 -6.22 -18.18
C VAL A 16 -18.91 -4.70 -18.21
N ARG A 17 -17.68 -4.15 -18.33
CA ARG A 17 -17.53 -2.71 -18.54
C ARG A 17 -18.21 -2.23 -19.83
N THR A 18 -18.14 -3.00 -20.91
CA THR A 18 -18.87 -2.66 -22.15
C THR A 18 -20.38 -2.63 -21.93
N ILE A 19 -20.92 -3.58 -21.15
CA ILE A 19 -22.34 -3.58 -20.79
C ILE A 19 -22.69 -2.36 -19.92
N GLU A 20 -21.86 -2.00 -18.92
CA GLU A 20 -22.05 -0.78 -18.15
C GLU A 20 -22.14 0.46 -19.06
N GLU A 21 -21.22 0.59 -20.03
CA GLU A 21 -21.21 1.67 -21.00
C GLU A 21 -22.46 1.69 -21.92
N ILE A 22 -22.98 0.51 -22.30
CA ILE A 22 -24.22 0.41 -23.09
C ILE A 22 -25.42 0.86 -22.24
N LEU A 23 -25.52 0.40 -21.00
CA LEU A 23 -26.61 0.76 -20.09
C LEU A 23 -26.63 2.24 -19.73
N GLU A 24 -25.45 2.88 -19.61
CA GLU A 24 -25.33 4.33 -19.40
C GLU A 24 -25.91 5.14 -20.59
N ARG A 25 -25.78 4.62 -21.82
CA ARG A 25 -26.25 5.29 -23.04
C ARG A 25 -27.71 4.97 -23.39
N ASP A 26 -28.09 3.72 -23.22
CA ASP A 26 -29.40 3.23 -23.57
C ASP A 26 -29.82 2.06 -22.65
N PRO A 27 -30.45 2.34 -21.50
CA PRO A 27 -30.82 1.35 -20.52
C PRO A 27 -32.00 0.45 -20.93
N ASP A 28 -32.76 0.81 -21.98
CA ASP A 28 -34.08 0.24 -22.23
C ASP A 28 -34.18 -0.61 -23.51
N SER A 29 -33.30 -0.40 -24.48
CA SER A 29 -33.43 -1.01 -25.81
C SER A 29 -32.97 -2.46 -25.88
N PHE A 30 -32.27 -2.98 -24.92
CA PHE A 30 -31.67 -4.30 -24.95
C PHE A 30 -32.25 -5.27 -23.93
N GLU A 31 -32.39 -6.53 -24.34
CA GLU A 31 -32.58 -7.70 -23.47
C GLU A 31 -31.23 -8.43 -23.40
N ILE A 32 -30.53 -8.26 -22.24
CA ILE A 32 -29.14 -8.64 -22.12
C ILE A 32 -29.01 -10.02 -21.44
N THR A 33 -28.25 -10.92 -22.09
CA THR A 33 -27.84 -12.20 -21.51
C THR A 33 -26.30 -12.27 -21.52
N ILE A 34 -25.71 -12.67 -20.40
CA ILE A 34 -24.27 -12.85 -20.22
C ILE A 34 -23.97 -14.31 -19.86
N ILE A 35 -23.00 -14.93 -20.53
CA ILE A 35 -22.58 -16.31 -20.27
C ILE A 35 -21.10 -16.31 -19.86
N GLY A 36 -20.78 -16.72 -18.62
CA GLY A 36 -19.44 -16.83 -18.07
C GLY A 36 -19.02 -18.27 -17.78
N LYS A 37 -17.81 -18.68 -18.23
CA LYS A 37 -17.28 -20.01 -17.95
C LYS A 37 -16.92 -20.24 -16.47
N GLU A 38 -16.58 -19.19 -15.73
CA GLU A 38 -16.24 -19.25 -14.32
C GLU A 38 -17.51 -19.13 -13.45
N PRO A 39 -17.55 -19.79 -12.28
CA PRO A 39 -18.74 -19.80 -11.43
C PRO A 39 -18.89 -18.53 -10.57
N TYR A 40 -18.27 -17.43 -10.98
CA TYR A 40 -18.22 -16.17 -10.25
C TYR A 40 -18.87 -15.04 -11.02
N PRO A 41 -19.44 -14.02 -10.34
CA PRO A 41 -19.80 -12.76 -10.98
C PRO A 41 -18.52 -12.02 -11.39
N ASN A 42 -18.63 -10.88 -12.07
CA ASN A 42 -17.47 -10.12 -12.53
C ASN A 42 -16.58 -9.69 -11.35
N TYR A 43 -15.28 -9.97 -11.45
CA TYR A 43 -14.28 -9.65 -10.44
C TYR A 43 -13.03 -9.00 -11.03
N ASN A 44 -12.29 -8.26 -10.20
CA ASN A 44 -11.05 -7.60 -10.59
C ASN A 44 -9.87 -8.58 -10.61
N ARG A 45 -9.50 -9.06 -11.81
CA ARG A 45 -8.38 -10.01 -11.99
C ARG A 45 -7.03 -9.43 -11.62
N ILE A 46 -6.87 -8.10 -11.62
CA ILE A 46 -5.61 -7.45 -11.19
C ILE A 46 -5.34 -7.72 -9.70
N MET A 47 -6.39 -8.00 -8.92
CA MET A 47 -6.29 -8.22 -7.49
C MET A 47 -5.98 -9.66 -7.07
N LEU A 48 -5.84 -10.60 -8.02
CA LEU A 48 -5.52 -12.00 -7.71
C LEU A 48 -4.19 -12.15 -6.94
N SER A 49 -3.19 -11.31 -7.23
CA SER A 49 -1.95 -11.27 -6.47
C SER A 49 -2.16 -10.86 -5.00
N ASN A 50 -3.14 -10.02 -4.70
CA ASN A 50 -3.49 -9.64 -3.33
C ASN A 50 -4.18 -10.78 -2.57
N ILE A 51 -4.99 -11.61 -3.26
CA ILE A 51 -5.56 -12.83 -2.67
C ILE A 51 -4.42 -13.79 -2.31
N LEU A 52 -3.50 -14.03 -3.23
CA LEU A 52 -2.35 -14.92 -3.00
C LEU A 52 -1.44 -14.43 -1.86
N GLN A 53 -1.38 -13.13 -1.62
CA GLN A 53 -0.64 -12.50 -0.52
C GLN A 53 -1.44 -12.40 0.79
N ASN A 54 -2.65 -12.96 0.88
CA ASN A 54 -3.57 -12.83 2.02
C ASN A 54 -3.89 -11.38 2.43
N LYS A 55 -3.83 -10.44 1.47
CA LYS A 55 -4.17 -9.01 1.69
C LYS A 55 -5.64 -8.70 1.41
N MET A 56 -6.31 -9.60 0.71
CA MET A 56 -7.69 -9.43 0.24
C MET A 56 -8.35 -10.80 0.12
N THR A 57 -9.66 -10.89 0.39
CA THR A 57 -10.46 -12.09 0.12
C THR A 57 -10.97 -12.09 -1.33
N LYS A 58 -11.47 -13.23 -1.82
CA LYS A 58 -12.07 -13.30 -3.16
C LYS A 58 -13.33 -12.45 -3.28
N GLU A 59 -14.12 -12.37 -2.22
CA GLU A 59 -15.34 -11.57 -2.15
C GLU A 59 -15.04 -10.08 -2.33
N GLU A 60 -13.94 -9.59 -1.77
CA GLU A 60 -13.50 -8.20 -1.91
C GLU A 60 -13.04 -7.84 -3.33
N THR A 61 -12.78 -8.83 -4.18
CA THR A 61 -12.42 -8.59 -5.59
C THR A 61 -13.63 -8.42 -6.51
N ILE A 62 -14.84 -8.76 -6.05
CA ILE A 62 -16.06 -8.67 -6.86
C ILE A 62 -16.33 -7.20 -7.22
N MET A 63 -16.48 -6.94 -8.52
CA MET A 63 -16.77 -5.60 -9.06
C MET A 63 -18.27 -5.38 -9.23
N ASN A 64 -18.96 -6.38 -9.77
CA ASN A 64 -20.40 -6.37 -9.99
C ASN A 64 -20.96 -7.62 -9.31
N PRO A 65 -21.57 -7.51 -8.10
CA PRO A 65 -22.20 -8.63 -7.41
C PRO A 65 -23.47 -9.09 -8.14
N TYR A 66 -24.03 -10.24 -7.77
CA TYR A 66 -25.21 -10.81 -8.46
C TYR A 66 -26.41 -9.84 -8.44
N GLU A 67 -26.57 -9.09 -7.36
CA GLU A 67 -27.61 -8.08 -7.17
C GLU A 67 -27.54 -7.00 -8.28
N TRP A 68 -26.33 -6.63 -8.72
CA TRP A 68 -26.16 -5.66 -9.81
C TRP A 68 -26.77 -6.15 -11.11
N TYR A 69 -26.64 -7.44 -11.45
CA TYR A 69 -27.24 -8.02 -12.67
C TYR A 69 -28.77 -8.06 -12.55
N GLU A 70 -29.30 -8.39 -11.39
CA GLU A 70 -30.74 -8.40 -11.12
C GLU A 70 -31.34 -6.99 -11.23
N GLU A 71 -30.69 -5.97 -10.65
CA GLU A 71 -31.12 -4.56 -10.70
C GLU A 71 -31.19 -4.03 -12.14
N HIS A 72 -30.32 -4.51 -13.03
CA HIS A 72 -30.26 -4.09 -14.44
C HIS A 72 -31.02 -5.05 -15.37
N ASN A 73 -31.76 -6.01 -14.83
CA ASN A 73 -32.49 -7.04 -15.61
C ASN A 73 -31.60 -7.81 -16.59
N ILE A 74 -30.37 -8.14 -16.21
CA ILE A 74 -29.42 -8.93 -16.99
C ILE A 74 -29.55 -10.39 -16.60
N GLN A 75 -29.77 -11.26 -17.57
CA GLN A 75 -29.70 -12.71 -17.34
C GLN A 75 -28.22 -13.12 -17.29
N LEU A 76 -27.72 -13.49 -16.11
CA LEU A 76 -26.35 -14.01 -15.94
C LEU A 76 -26.35 -15.53 -15.80
N ILE A 77 -25.58 -16.22 -16.65
CA ILE A 77 -25.31 -17.65 -16.60
C ILE A 77 -23.83 -17.82 -16.26
N THR A 78 -23.50 -18.33 -15.07
CA THR A 78 -22.12 -18.56 -14.61
C THR A 78 -21.81 -20.05 -14.54
N GLY A 79 -20.52 -20.40 -14.61
CA GLY A 79 -20.07 -21.79 -14.58
C GLY A 79 -20.44 -22.61 -15.80
N ASP A 80 -20.77 -21.96 -16.90
CA ASP A 80 -21.16 -22.64 -18.15
C ASP A 80 -20.41 -22.03 -19.35
N LYS A 81 -19.76 -22.85 -20.12
CA LYS A 81 -18.94 -22.43 -21.24
C LYS A 81 -19.69 -22.55 -22.55
N VAL A 82 -19.68 -21.49 -23.37
CA VAL A 82 -20.15 -21.59 -24.78
C VAL A 82 -19.20 -22.48 -25.57
N VAL A 83 -19.72 -23.50 -26.19
CA VAL A 83 -18.96 -24.47 -26.97
C VAL A 83 -19.29 -24.44 -28.49
N LYS A 84 -20.41 -23.82 -28.84
CA LYS A 84 -20.82 -23.65 -30.26
C LYS A 84 -21.48 -22.30 -30.47
N ILE A 85 -21.13 -21.65 -31.57
CA ILE A 85 -21.82 -20.47 -32.13
C ILE A 85 -22.40 -20.84 -33.48
N ASP A 86 -23.72 -20.74 -33.65
CA ASP A 86 -24.43 -20.97 -34.87
C ASP A 86 -24.92 -19.63 -35.43
N ARG A 87 -24.21 -19.11 -36.44
CA ARG A 87 -24.46 -17.81 -37.04
C ARG A 87 -25.72 -17.77 -37.89
N GLU A 88 -26.11 -18.90 -38.52
CA GLU A 88 -27.30 -18.98 -39.36
C GLU A 88 -28.57 -18.95 -38.51
N LEU A 89 -28.54 -19.69 -37.37
CA LEU A 89 -29.66 -19.74 -36.43
C LEU A 89 -29.60 -18.59 -35.42
N LYS A 90 -28.55 -17.77 -35.40
CA LYS A 90 -28.27 -16.74 -34.38
C LYS A 90 -28.43 -17.30 -32.97
N GLN A 91 -27.75 -18.37 -32.65
CA GLN A 91 -27.87 -19.09 -31.41
C GLN A 91 -26.51 -19.61 -30.94
N VAL A 92 -26.27 -19.57 -29.63
CA VAL A 92 -25.12 -20.26 -29.04
C VAL A 92 -25.59 -21.48 -28.26
N GLU A 93 -24.70 -22.46 -28.07
CA GLU A 93 -24.91 -23.63 -27.23
C GLU A 93 -23.77 -23.73 -26.21
N THR A 94 -24.16 -23.99 -24.97
CA THR A 94 -23.18 -24.13 -23.87
C THR A 94 -22.81 -25.60 -23.64
N GLU A 95 -21.79 -25.84 -22.82
CA GLU A 95 -21.32 -27.18 -22.47
C GLU A 95 -22.40 -28.01 -21.75
N HIS A 96 -23.28 -27.37 -21.00
CA HIS A 96 -24.41 -28.01 -20.33
C HIS A 96 -25.67 -28.09 -21.22
N GLY A 97 -25.55 -27.73 -22.50
CA GLY A 97 -26.63 -27.84 -23.50
C GLY A 97 -27.66 -26.71 -23.48
N VAL A 98 -27.40 -25.62 -22.77
CA VAL A 98 -28.25 -24.42 -22.75
C VAL A 98 -28.09 -23.73 -24.13
N LYS A 99 -29.26 -23.37 -24.73
CA LYS A 99 -29.31 -22.67 -26.04
C LYS A 99 -29.83 -21.25 -25.81
N VAL A 100 -29.07 -20.26 -26.29
CA VAL A 100 -29.43 -18.84 -26.16
C VAL A 100 -29.41 -18.18 -27.53
N SER A 101 -30.53 -17.57 -27.95
CA SER A 101 -30.64 -16.85 -29.21
C SER A 101 -30.23 -15.37 -29.03
N TYR A 102 -29.72 -14.77 -30.08
CA TYR A 102 -29.31 -13.37 -30.09
C TYR A 102 -29.74 -12.65 -31.38
N ASP A 103 -29.90 -11.31 -31.26
CA ASP A 103 -29.97 -10.43 -32.43
C ASP A 103 -28.58 -9.84 -32.70
N GLN A 104 -27.87 -9.48 -31.64
CA GLN A 104 -26.48 -9.02 -31.63
C GLN A 104 -25.68 -9.77 -30.58
N MET A 105 -24.38 -10.00 -30.85
CA MET A 105 -23.52 -10.73 -29.92
C MET A 105 -22.18 -10.02 -29.70
N ILE A 106 -21.72 -9.98 -28.44
CA ILE A 106 -20.39 -9.50 -28.07
C ILE A 106 -19.56 -10.70 -27.58
N ILE A 107 -18.42 -10.94 -28.19
CA ILE A 107 -17.44 -11.93 -27.74
C ILE A 107 -16.41 -11.24 -26.88
N ALA A 108 -16.41 -11.54 -25.56
CA ALA A 108 -15.51 -11.01 -24.56
C ALA A 108 -14.84 -12.14 -23.76
N THR A 109 -14.45 -13.20 -24.47
CA THR A 109 -13.90 -14.45 -23.93
C THR A 109 -12.51 -14.28 -23.29
N GLY A 110 -11.86 -13.15 -23.52
CA GLY A 110 -10.55 -12.83 -22.92
C GLY A 110 -9.43 -13.75 -23.42
N SER A 111 -8.58 -14.17 -22.50
CA SER A 111 -7.42 -15.03 -22.78
C SER A 111 -7.23 -16.09 -21.71
N ASP A 112 -6.55 -17.16 -22.05
CA ASP A 112 -6.09 -18.19 -21.12
C ASP A 112 -4.57 -18.07 -20.89
N SER A 113 -4.06 -18.55 -19.74
CA SER A 113 -2.63 -18.69 -19.47
C SER A 113 -1.98 -19.55 -20.55
N PHE A 114 -0.85 -19.12 -21.08
CA PHE A 114 -0.10 -19.93 -22.01
C PHE A 114 0.68 -21.01 -21.24
N ILE A 115 0.26 -22.24 -21.39
CA ILE A 115 1.00 -23.40 -20.87
C ILE A 115 2.00 -23.85 -21.94
N LEU A 116 3.29 -23.89 -21.59
CA LEU A 116 4.35 -24.33 -22.50
C LEU A 116 4.08 -25.77 -22.94
N PRO A 117 4.17 -26.06 -24.23
CA PRO A 117 3.96 -27.41 -24.76
C PRO A 117 5.23 -28.27 -24.60
N ILE A 118 5.66 -28.46 -23.36
CA ILE A 118 6.82 -29.26 -22.95
C ILE A 118 6.36 -30.51 -22.20
N ASP A 119 7.21 -31.52 -22.16
CA ASP A 119 6.90 -32.76 -21.45
C ASP A 119 6.67 -32.46 -19.95
N GLY A 120 5.70 -33.14 -19.37
CA GLY A 120 5.28 -32.94 -17.98
C GLY A 120 4.37 -31.72 -17.73
N SER A 121 4.06 -30.92 -18.74
CA SER A 121 3.24 -29.68 -18.57
C SER A 121 1.78 -29.92 -18.11
N ARG A 122 1.35 -31.18 -18.06
CA ARG A 122 0.01 -31.57 -17.60
C ARG A 122 0.03 -32.34 -16.28
N LEU A 123 1.19 -32.48 -15.63
CA LEU A 123 1.30 -33.11 -14.31
C LEU A 123 0.51 -32.32 -13.28
N GLU A 124 0.01 -33.03 -12.25
CA GLU A 124 -0.57 -32.36 -11.09
C GLU A 124 0.50 -31.50 -10.42
N GLY A 125 0.13 -30.30 -9.97
CA GLY A 125 1.07 -29.30 -9.45
C GLY A 125 1.60 -28.31 -10.50
N VAL A 126 1.24 -28.47 -11.80
CA VAL A 126 1.44 -27.42 -12.82
C VAL A 126 0.18 -26.57 -12.89
N VAL A 127 0.35 -25.26 -12.70
CA VAL A 127 -0.78 -24.31 -12.68
C VAL A 127 -0.46 -23.06 -13.50
N GLY A 128 -1.50 -22.38 -14.00
CA GLY A 128 -1.41 -21.01 -14.47
C GLY A 128 -1.58 -20.02 -13.32
N PHE A 129 -1.57 -18.71 -13.63
CA PHE A 129 -1.99 -17.68 -12.69
C PHE A 129 -2.89 -16.69 -13.40
N ARG A 130 -4.18 -17.00 -13.47
CA ARG A 130 -5.14 -16.21 -14.24
C ARG A 130 -6.52 -16.10 -13.63
N THR A 131 -6.93 -17.08 -12.83
CA THR A 131 -8.28 -17.21 -12.28
C THR A 131 -8.25 -17.29 -10.76
N ILE A 132 -9.42 -17.11 -10.11
CA ILE A 132 -9.58 -17.38 -8.68
C ILE A 132 -9.21 -18.84 -8.40
N ASP A 133 -9.66 -19.78 -9.23
CA ASP A 133 -9.38 -21.21 -9.06
C ASP A 133 -7.88 -21.52 -9.10
N ASP A 134 -7.11 -20.87 -10.00
CA ASP A 134 -5.64 -20.99 -10.02
C ASP A 134 -5.04 -20.53 -8.69
N THR A 135 -5.52 -19.39 -8.18
CA THR A 135 -5.05 -18.83 -6.92
C THR A 135 -5.38 -19.72 -5.74
N GLU A 136 -6.61 -20.27 -5.68
CA GLU A 136 -7.03 -21.20 -4.63
C GLU A 136 -6.20 -22.50 -4.66
N LYS A 137 -5.91 -23.05 -5.85
CA LYS A 137 -5.01 -24.21 -5.99
C LYS A 137 -3.61 -23.94 -5.45
N MET A 138 -3.05 -22.76 -5.77
CA MET A 138 -1.74 -22.36 -5.23
C MET A 138 -1.75 -22.24 -3.71
N LEU A 139 -2.77 -21.58 -3.14
CA LEU A 139 -2.93 -21.45 -1.69
C LEU A 139 -3.07 -22.80 -1.00
N GLU A 140 -3.85 -23.72 -1.57
CA GLU A 140 -4.01 -25.07 -1.02
C GLU A 140 -2.70 -25.85 -1.07
N THR A 141 -1.99 -25.82 -2.20
CA THR A 141 -0.68 -26.46 -2.34
C THR A 141 0.34 -25.91 -1.35
N ALA A 142 0.37 -24.60 -1.12
CA ALA A 142 1.30 -23.95 -0.21
C ALA A 142 1.13 -24.38 1.26
N LYS A 143 -0.05 -24.88 1.66
CA LYS A 143 -0.26 -25.43 3.01
C LYS A 143 0.59 -26.65 3.32
N THR A 144 0.86 -27.48 2.31
CA THR A 144 1.50 -28.79 2.48
C THR A 144 2.86 -28.90 1.80
N LYS A 145 3.12 -28.10 0.79
CA LYS A 145 4.33 -28.11 -0.04
C LYS A 145 5.20 -26.89 0.26
N LYS A 146 6.50 -26.97 -0.11
CA LYS A 146 7.48 -25.96 0.32
C LYS A 146 8.20 -25.25 -0.82
N ARG A 147 8.29 -25.86 -2.01
CA ARG A 147 9.09 -25.33 -3.11
C ARG A 147 8.20 -25.02 -4.29
N ALA A 148 8.39 -23.85 -4.88
CA ALA A 148 7.71 -23.47 -6.10
C ALA A 148 8.68 -22.91 -7.14
N ILE A 149 8.45 -23.25 -8.38
CA ILE A 149 9.09 -22.61 -9.53
C ILE A 149 8.04 -21.79 -10.28
N VAL A 150 8.38 -20.54 -10.57
CA VAL A 150 7.59 -19.69 -11.45
C VAL A 150 8.36 -19.53 -12.77
N ILE A 151 7.80 -20.05 -13.85
CA ILE A 151 8.37 -19.87 -15.19
C ILE A 151 7.81 -18.58 -15.77
N GLY A 152 8.70 -17.58 -15.98
CA GLY A 152 8.38 -16.25 -16.48
C GLY A 152 8.67 -15.13 -15.49
N GLY A 153 9.63 -14.27 -15.85
CA GLY A 153 10.05 -13.09 -15.05
C GLY A 153 9.35 -11.78 -15.44
N GLY A 154 8.16 -11.89 -16.07
CA GLY A 154 7.29 -10.73 -16.31
C GLY A 154 6.46 -10.38 -15.09
N LEU A 155 5.65 -9.30 -15.20
CA LEU A 155 4.85 -8.76 -14.12
C LEU A 155 4.11 -9.82 -13.29
N LEU A 156 3.24 -10.59 -13.95
CA LEU A 156 2.36 -11.54 -13.28
C LEU A 156 3.14 -12.67 -12.61
N GLY A 157 4.27 -13.09 -13.21
CA GLY A 157 5.17 -14.08 -12.61
C GLY A 157 5.85 -13.57 -11.34
N LEU A 158 6.28 -12.31 -11.33
CA LEU A 158 6.90 -11.69 -10.14
C LEU A 158 5.90 -11.47 -9.02
N GLU A 159 4.68 -11.03 -9.33
CA GLU A 159 3.60 -10.91 -8.35
C GLU A 159 3.21 -12.28 -7.77
N CYS A 160 3.14 -13.31 -8.60
CA CYS A 160 2.91 -14.69 -8.17
C CYS A 160 4.04 -15.19 -7.26
N ALA A 161 5.30 -15.02 -7.68
CA ALA A 161 6.46 -15.42 -6.90
C ALA A 161 6.46 -14.78 -5.51
N ARG A 162 6.16 -13.47 -5.45
CA ARG A 162 6.02 -12.77 -4.18
C ARG A 162 4.90 -13.36 -3.32
N GLY A 163 3.73 -13.58 -3.91
CA GLY A 163 2.60 -14.18 -3.19
C GLY A 163 2.96 -15.53 -2.58
N LEU A 164 3.65 -16.39 -3.31
CA LEU A 164 4.08 -17.70 -2.82
C LEU A 164 5.16 -17.60 -1.72
N VAL A 165 6.07 -16.62 -1.80
CA VAL A 165 7.01 -16.33 -0.68
C VAL A 165 6.25 -15.90 0.56
N ASP A 166 5.20 -15.07 0.43
CA ASP A 166 4.36 -14.65 1.55
C ASP A 166 3.57 -15.84 2.17
N GLN A 167 3.33 -16.91 1.41
CA GLN A 167 2.80 -18.18 1.90
C GLN A 167 3.87 -19.10 2.53
N GLY A 168 5.12 -18.66 2.59
CA GLY A 168 6.23 -19.39 3.21
C GLY A 168 6.90 -20.45 2.32
N MET A 169 6.70 -20.36 1.00
CA MET A 169 7.37 -21.23 0.04
C MET A 169 8.77 -20.71 -0.35
N ASP A 170 9.67 -21.64 -0.66
CA ASP A 170 10.96 -21.35 -1.30
C ASP A 170 10.73 -21.23 -2.81
N VAL A 171 10.87 -20.01 -3.36
CA VAL A 171 10.46 -19.70 -4.72
C VAL A 171 11.66 -19.37 -5.60
N THR A 172 11.72 -20.04 -6.76
CA THR A 172 12.67 -19.72 -7.83
C THR A 172 11.93 -19.28 -9.09
N VAL A 173 12.26 -18.11 -9.60
CA VAL A 173 11.76 -17.63 -10.90
C VAL A 173 12.75 -18.03 -11.98
N VAL A 174 12.27 -18.78 -12.98
CA VAL A 174 13.03 -19.18 -14.15
C VAL A 174 12.63 -18.31 -15.33
N HIS A 175 13.58 -17.60 -15.93
CA HIS A 175 13.30 -16.62 -16.96
C HIS A 175 14.25 -16.73 -18.15
N LEU A 176 13.70 -16.68 -19.35
CA LEU A 176 14.44 -16.86 -20.59
C LEU A 176 15.32 -15.64 -20.92
N ALA A 177 14.88 -14.44 -20.62
CA ALA A 177 15.58 -13.19 -20.92
C ALA A 177 16.71 -12.90 -19.94
N GLU A 178 17.55 -11.94 -20.31
CA GLU A 178 18.74 -11.52 -19.54
C GLU A 178 18.40 -10.71 -18.29
N TRP A 179 17.27 -9.99 -18.29
CA TRP A 179 16.77 -9.22 -17.15
C TRP A 179 15.25 -9.37 -17.00
N LEU A 180 14.74 -8.96 -15.84
CA LEU A 180 13.31 -9.07 -15.52
C LEU A 180 12.48 -8.02 -16.24
N MET A 181 11.26 -8.40 -16.64
CA MET A 181 10.29 -7.50 -17.29
C MET A 181 10.86 -6.83 -18.56
N GLU A 182 11.57 -7.55 -19.39
CA GLU A 182 12.28 -7.07 -20.58
C GLU A 182 11.38 -6.39 -21.61
N VAL A 183 10.07 -6.62 -21.54
CA VAL A 183 9.06 -5.98 -22.39
C VAL A 183 8.68 -4.59 -21.86
N GLN A 184 8.82 -4.35 -20.57
CA GLN A 184 8.42 -3.12 -19.89
C GLN A 184 9.60 -2.31 -19.34
N LEU A 185 10.72 -2.93 -19.05
CA LEU A 185 11.86 -2.27 -18.42
C LEU A 185 13.10 -2.37 -19.30
N ASP A 186 13.90 -1.34 -19.28
CA ASP A 186 15.27 -1.43 -19.79
C ASP A 186 16.13 -2.28 -18.84
N ARG A 187 17.33 -2.65 -19.30
CA ARG A 187 18.23 -3.51 -18.55
C ARG A 187 18.51 -3.00 -17.13
N LYS A 188 18.78 -1.71 -16.98
CA LYS A 188 19.13 -1.10 -15.69
C LYS A 188 17.99 -1.22 -14.67
N ALA A 189 16.79 -0.88 -15.07
CA ALA A 189 15.62 -1.01 -14.22
C ALA A 189 15.31 -2.48 -13.87
N GLY A 190 15.46 -3.41 -14.84
CA GLY A 190 15.30 -4.85 -14.61
C GLY A 190 16.32 -5.45 -13.62
N GLU A 191 17.59 -4.98 -13.67
CA GLU A 191 18.63 -5.37 -12.72
C GLU A 191 18.36 -4.84 -11.30
N LEU A 192 17.89 -3.60 -11.17
CA LEU A 192 17.48 -3.01 -9.87
C LEU A 192 16.32 -3.77 -9.27
N LEU A 193 15.31 -4.08 -10.07
CA LEU A 193 14.15 -4.88 -9.66
C LEU A 193 14.58 -6.26 -9.16
N LYS A 194 15.45 -6.96 -9.90
CA LYS A 194 15.97 -8.26 -9.49
C LYS A 194 16.67 -8.18 -8.13
N ALA A 195 17.56 -7.22 -7.95
CA ALA A 195 18.30 -7.04 -6.70
C ALA A 195 17.38 -6.79 -5.50
N ASP A 196 16.29 -6.04 -5.66
CA ASP A 196 15.35 -5.79 -4.58
C ASP A 196 14.43 -6.99 -4.29
N LEU A 197 14.07 -7.77 -5.31
CA LEU A 197 13.30 -9.01 -5.12
C LEU A 197 14.13 -10.14 -4.49
N GLU A 198 15.42 -10.21 -4.79
CA GLU A 198 16.36 -11.16 -4.12
C GLU A 198 16.47 -10.88 -2.63
N LYS A 199 16.51 -9.60 -2.21
CA LYS A 199 16.47 -9.20 -0.79
C LYS A 199 15.18 -9.65 -0.10
N GLN A 200 14.11 -9.86 -0.86
CA GLN A 200 12.82 -10.32 -0.38
C GLN A 200 12.67 -11.86 -0.38
N GLY A 201 13.74 -12.58 -0.73
CA GLY A 201 13.80 -14.04 -0.67
C GLY A 201 13.41 -14.77 -1.95
N ILE A 202 13.23 -14.08 -3.07
CA ILE A 202 12.98 -14.71 -4.37
C ILE A 202 14.32 -15.05 -5.03
N LYS A 203 14.46 -16.27 -5.53
CA LYS A 203 15.61 -16.72 -6.30
C LYS A 203 15.36 -16.58 -7.80
N PHE A 204 16.41 -16.35 -8.58
CA PHE A 204 16.29 -16.16 -10.02
C PHE A 204 17.28 -17.02 -10.79
N GLU A 205 16.78 -17.69 -11.84
CA GLU A 205 17.54 -18.33 -12.92
C GLU A 205 17.21 -17.58 -14.22
N LEU A 206 18.07 -16.64 -14.58
CA LEU A 206 17.94 -15.86 -15.83
C LEU A 206 18.66 -16.56 -16.99
N GLN A 207 18.28 -16.23 -18.22
CA GLN A 207 18.77 -16.88 -19.44
C GLN A 207 18.61 -18.40 -19.38
N ALA A 208 17.59 -18.86 -18.65
CA ALA A 208 17.32 -20.26 -18.38
C ALA A 208 16.05 -20.71 -19.11
N ASN A 209 16.21 -21.73 -19.97
CA ASN A 209 15.12 -22.30 -20.74
C ASN A 209 14.69 -23.63 -20.11
N THR A 210 13.42 -23.74 -19.73
CA THR A 210 12.84 -24.99 -19.21
C THR A 210 12.57 -25.94 -20.35
N GLN A 211 13.19 -27.11 -20.32
CA GLN A 211 13.06 -28.12 -21.34
C GLN A 211 11.91 -29.09 -21.06
N GLU A 212 11.76 -29.52 -19.80
CA GLU A 212 10.71 -30.44 -19.36
C GLU A 212 10.37 -30.22 -17.90
N ILE A 213 9.21 -30.69 -17.48
CA ILE A 213 8.78 -30.82 -16.08
C ILE A 213 8.84 -32.28 -15.71
N ILE A 214 9.52 -32.57 -14.61
CA ILE A 214 9.83 -33.93 -14.13
C ILE A 214 8.79 -34.33 -13.09
N GLY A 215 8.33 -35.60 -13.17
CA GLY A 215 7.41 -36.24 -12.23
C GLY A 215 6.68 -37.42 -12.89
N GLU A 216 6.05 -38.27 -12.12
CA GLU A 216 5.18 -39.32 -12.64
C GLU A 216 3.73 -38.83 -12.70
N ASP A 217 3.05 -38.68 -11.57
CA ASP A 217 1.68 -38.14 -11.49
C ASP A 217 1.70 -36.67 -11.04
N TYR A 218 2.68 -36.26 -10.26
CA TYR A 218 2.84 -34.96 -9.64
C TYR A 218 4.21 -34.36 -9.95
N VAL A 219 4.30 -33.02 -9.94
CA VAL A 219 5.55 -32.29 -10.17
C VAL A 219 6.58 -32.60 -9.08
N GLU A 220 7.78 -33.00 -9.49
CA GLU A 220 8.95 -33.24 -8.64
C GLU A 220 10.11 -32.28 -8.95
N GLY A 221 10.14 -31.70 -10.14
CA GLY A 221 11.18 -30.78 -10.58
C GLY A 221 11.00 -30.30 -12.02
N ILE A 222 11.97 -29.49 -12.44
CA ILE A 222 12.11 -29.10 -13.86
C ILE A 222 13.54 -29.43 -14.32
N ARG A 223 13.71 -29.69 -15.63
CA ARG A 223 15.01 -29.74 -16.30
C ARG A 223 15.19 -28.52 -17.17
N LEU A 224 16.31 -27.85 -17.02
CA LEU A 224 16.74 -26.78 -17.89
C LEU A 224 17.48 -27.32 -19.14
N SER A 225 17.52 -26.51 -20.20
CA SER A 225 18.19 -26.91 -21.45
C SER A 225 19.71 -27.09 -21.33
N ASP A 226 20.32 -26.57 -20.26
CA ASP A 226 21.73 -26.82 -19.93
C ASP A 226 21.98 -28.11 -19.14
N GLY A 227 20.90 -28.89 -18.90
CA GLY A 227 20.95 -30.18 -18.19
C GLY A 227 20.76 -30.09 -16.68
N ARG A 228 20.77 -28.90 -16.08
CA ARG A 228 20.49 -28.73 -14.63
C ARG A 228 19.06 -29.13 -14.28
N VAL A 229 18.91 -29.75 -13.12
CA VAL A 229 17.62 -30.13 -12.58
C VAL A 229 17.37 -29.35 -11.29
N ILE A 230 16.20 -28.70 -11.21
CA ILE A 230 15.76 -27.94 -10.04
C ILE A 230 14.53 -28.66 -9.47
N ALA A 231 14.66 -29.18 -8.25
CA ALA A 231 13.57 -29.87 -7.57
C ALA A 231 12.51 -28.86 -7.09
N THR A 232 11.24 -29.17 -7.33
CA THR A 232 10.11 -28.35 -6.90
C THR A 232 8.88 -29.18 -6.62
N ASP A 233 7.94 -28.60 -5.89
CA ASP A 233 6.66 -29.22 -5.56
C ASP A 233 5.48 -28.54 -6.30
N MET A 234 5.74 -27.44 -6.99
CA MET A 234 4.76 -26.69 -7.79
C MET A 234 5.47 -25.97 -8.95
N VAL A 235 4.87 -25.94 -10.11
CA VAL A 235 5.31 -25.11 -11.24
C VAL A 235 4.18 -24.17 -11.63
N VAL A 236 4.43 -22.86 -11.58
CA VAL A 236 3.49 -21.85 -12.07
C VAL A 236 3.97 -21.34 -13.45
N MET A 237 3.13 -21.43 -14.45
CA MET A 237 3.43 -20.91 -15.78
C MET A 237 2.88 -19.49 -15.96
N ALA A 238 3.79 -18.51 -16.00
CA ALA A 238 3.50 -17.09 -16.19
C ALA A 238 4.24 -16.52 -17.43
N VAL A 239 4.21 -17.26 -18.53
CA VAL A 239 4.95 -16.98 -19.78
C VAL A 239 4.10 -16.29 -20.85
N GLY A 240 3.04 -15.62 -20.43
CA GLY A 240 2.12 -14.88 -21.27
C GLY A 240 0.75 -15.52 -21.39
N ILE A 241 -0.07 -14.92 -22.24
CA ILE A 241 -1.48 -15.29 -22.44
C ILE A 241 -1.77 -15.59 -23.91
N ARG A 242 -2.82 -16.31 -24.17
CA ARG A 242 -3.33 -16.57 -25.51
C ARG A 242 -4.81 -16.16 -25.61
N PRO A 243 -5.19 -15.34 -26.59
CA PRO A 243 -6.58 -15.02 -26.87
C PRO A 243 -7.44 -16.26 -27.03
N VAL A 244 -8.61 -16.30 -26.41
CA VAL A 244 -9.58 -17.38 -26.55
C VAL A 244 -10.40 -17.16 -27.84
N THR A 245 -10.05 -17.87 -28.91
CA THR A 245 -10.64 -17.69 -30.23
C THR A 245 -11.27 -18.96 -30.81
N LYS A 246 -11.24 -20.07 -30.06
CA LYS A 246 -11.61 -21.40 -30.56
C LYS A 246 -13.04 -21.43 -31.12
N GLU A 247 -14.00 -20.96 -30.37
CA GLU A 247 -15.43 -20.99 -30.73
C GLU A 247 -15.72 -20.00 -31.87
N ALA A 248 -15.10 -18.83 -31.88
CA ALA A 248 -15.18 -17.83 -32.92
C ALA A 248 -14.60 -18.37 -34.27
N ARG A 249 -13.44 -19.04 -34.18
CA ARG A 249 -12.83 -19.72 -35.36
C ARG A 249 -13.71 -20.82 -35.90
N ALA A 250 -14.30 -21.65 -35.05
CA ALA A 250 -15.21 -22.74 -35.45
C ALA A 250 -16.49 -22.18 -36.09
N ALA A 251 -16.94 -20.98 -35.70
CA ALA A 251 -18.05 -20.28 -36.32
C ALA A 251 -17.68 -19.56 -37.64
N GLY A 252 -16.41 -19.64 -38.08
CA GLY A 252 -15.98 -19.06 -39.35
C GLY A 252 -15.76 -17.55 -39.33
N LEU A 253 -15.51 -16.98 -38.14
CA LEU A 253 -15.06 -15.59 -38.01
C LEU A 253 -13.58 -15.46 -38.38
N GLU A 254 -13.17 -14.26 -38.81
CA GLU A 254 -11.78 -13.99 -39.18
C GLU A 254 -10.93 -13.94 -37.92
N ILE A 255 -9.85 -14.73 -37.90
CA ILE A 255 -8.94 -14.88 -36.77
C ILE A 255 -7.49 -14.66 -37.19
N GLY A 256 -6.82 -13.69 -36.60
CA GLY A 256 -5.37 -13.54 -36.63
C GLY A 256 -4.73 -14.15 -35.40
N ARG A 257 -4.12 -13.34 -34.58
CA ARG A 257 -3.70 -13.68 -33.19
C ARG A 257 -4.88 -13.68 -32.23
N GLY A 258 -5.84 -12.78 -32.47
CA GLY A 258 -7.11 -12.66 -31.80
C GLY A 258 -8.26 -12.72 -32.81
N ILE A 259 -9.47 -12.36 -32.37
CA ILE A 259 -10.64 -12.19 -33.28
C ILE A 259 -10.45 -10.83 -33.96
N VAL A 260 -10.35 -10.83 -35.29
CA VAL A 260 -10.11 -9.61 -36.06
C VAL A 260 -11.35 -8.70 -36.00
N VAL A 261 -11.14 -7.44 -35.63
CA VAL A 261 -12.20 -6.44 -35.56
C VAL A 261 -11.82 -5.15 -36.28
N ASP A 262 -12.84 -4.44 -36.76
CA ASP A 262 -12.70 -3.10 -37.36
C ASP A 262 -12.60 -2.01 -36.25
N ASP A 263 -12.57 -0.72 -36.68
CA ASP A 263 -12.48 0.40 -35.77
C ASP A 263 -13.73 0.55 -34.86
N PHE A 264 -14.83 -0.16 -35.17
CA PHE A 264 -16.05 -0.17 -34.34
C PHE A 264 -16.23 -1.49 -33.57
N MET A 265 -15.17 -2.26 -33.44
CA MET A 265 -15.15 -3.58 -32.76
C MET A 265 -16.02 -4.64 -33.44
N ARG A 266 -16.48 -4.43 -34.68
CA ARG A 266 -17.21 -5.47 -35.48
C ARG A 266 -16.25 -6.53 -36.00
N THR A 267 -16.64 -7.76 -35.91
CA THR A 267 -15.94 -8.89 -36.52
C THR A 267 -16.22 -8.97 -38.06
N SER A 268 -15.81 -10.05 -38.71
CA SER A 268 -16.20 -10.35 -40.08
C SER A 268 -17.71 -10.60 -40.28
N ASP A 269 -18.47 -10.68 -39.19
CA ASP A 269 -19.92 -10.72 -39.14
C ASP A 269 -20.47 -9.41 -38.58
N PRO A 270 -21.36 -8.69 -39.28
CA PRO A 270 -21.83 -7.35 -38.88
C PRO A 270 -22.66 -7.33 -37.58
N GLU A 271 -23.18 -8.48 -37.15
CA GLU A 271 -23.98 -8.61 -35.92
C GLU A 271 -23.18 -9.18 -34.74
N ILE A 272 -21.89 -9.47 -34.97
CA ILE A 272 -21.00 -10.03 -33.96
C ILE A 272 -19.82 -9.07 -33.73
N TYR A 273 -19.63 -8.70 -32.51
CA TYR A 273 -18.56 -7.82 -32.03
C TYR A 273 -17.56 -8.59 -31.15
N ALA A 274 -16.34 -8.07 -30.99
CA ALA A 274 -15.41 -8.63 -30.02
C ALA A 274 -14.67 -7.50 -29.29
N VAL A 275 -14.52 -7.64 -27.96
CA VAL A 275 -13.80 -6.70 -27.11
C VAL A 275 -12.91 -7.43 -26.11
N GLY A 276 -11.90 -6.75 -25.64
CA GLY A 276 -11.02 -7.30 -24.62
C GLY A 276 -9.83 -8.06 -25.19
N GLU A 277 -9.21 -8.91 -24.39
CA GLU A 277 -7.97 -9.62 -24.77
C GLU A 277 -8.16 -10.65 -25.88
N CYS A 278 -9.41 -11.02 -26.21
CA CYS A 278 -9.69 -11.90 -27.34
C CYS A 278 -9.72 -11.16 -28.69
N ALA A 279 -9.87 -9.83 -28.68
CA ALA A 279 -9.99 -9.02 -29.91
C ALA A 279 -8.62 -8.62 -30.47
N GLU A 280 -8.51 -8.58 -31.79
CA GLU A 280 -7.35 -8.08 -32.53
C GLU A 280 -7.75 -6.90 -33.39
N HIS A 281 -7.27 -5.72 -33.05
CA HIS A 281 -7.51 -4.49 -33.79
C HIS A 281 -6.22 -4.01 -34.47
N ARG A 282 -6.25 -3.83 -35.81
CA ARG A 282 -5.08 -3.38 -36.59
C ARG A 282 -3.81 -4.18 -36.28
N SER A 283 -3.92 -5.51 -36.28
CA SER A 283 -2.86 -6.47 -35.95
C SER A 283 -2.28 -6.36 -34.54
N LYS A 284 -2.99 -5.70 -33.61
CA LYS A 284 -2.60 -5.59 -32.18
C LYS A 284 -3.62 -6.29 -31.30
N VAL A 285 -3.11 -7.01 -30.31
CA VAL A 285 -3.86 -7.56 -29.18
C VAL A 285 -3.37 -6.85 -27.91
N TYR A 286 -4.29 -6.42 -27.08
CA TYR A 286 -3.97 -5.69 -25.84
C TYR A 286 -4.17 -6.58 -24.63
N GLY A 287 -3.20 -6.59 -23.72
CA GLY A 287 -3.25 -7.33 -22.45
C GLY A 287 -3.33 -6.43 -21.21
N LEU A 288 -3.64 -5.14 -21.38
CA LEU A 288 -3.81 -4.16 -20.29
C LEU A 288 -5.25 -3.66 -20.29
N VAL A 289 -5.80 -3.36 -19.12
CA VAL A 289 -7.23 -3.06 -18.93
C VAL A 289 -7.67 -1.76 -19.62
N ALA A 290 -6.88 -0.68 -19.53
CA ALA A 290 -7.28 0.62 -20.07
C ALA A 290 -7.64 0.59 -21.58
N PRO A 291 -6.81 0.01 -22.48
CA PRO A 291 -7.17 -0.16 -23.88
C PRO A 291 -8.47 -0.95 -24.12
N LEU A 292 -8.73 -1.94 -23.25
CA LEU A 292 -9.92 -2.78 -23.38
C LEU A 292 -11.20 -2.02 -23.01
N TYR A 293 -11.11 -1.10 -22.09
CA TYR A 293 -12.20 -0.20 -21.71
C TYR A 293 -12.44 0.85 -22.80
N ASP A 294 -11.38 1.37 -23.45
CA ASP A 294 -11.51 2.25 -24.62
C ASP A 294 -12.26 1.54 -25.77
N GLN A 295 -11.94 0.26 -26.03
CA GLN A 295 -12.68 -0.56 -26.98
C GLN A 295 -14.16 -0.69 -26.61
N GLY A 296 -14.45 -0.94 -25.32
CA GLY A 296 -15.81 -1.08 -24.79
C GLY A 296 -16.64 0.20 -24.98
N LYS A 297 -16.05 1.36 -24.76
CA LYS A 297 -16.72 2.67 -24.98
C LYS A 297 -17.09 2.88 -26.43
N VAL A 298 -16.14 2.64 -27.35
CA VAL A 298 -16.41 2.79 -28.79
C VAL A 298 -17.47 1.80 -29.25
N LEU A 299 -17.45 0.57 -28.77
CA LEU A 299 -18.49 -0.40 -29.09
C LEU A 299 -19.87 0.04 -28.53
N ALA A 300 -19.92 0.55 -27.32
CA ALA A 300 -21.15 1.03 -26.71
C ALA A 300 -21.76 2.20 -27.52
N ASP A 301 -20.94 3.18 -27.90
CA ASP A 301 -21.38 4.28 -28.77
C ASP A 301 -21.95 3.74 -30.09
N HIS A 302 -21.23 2.79 -30.71
CA HIS A 302 -21.63 2.22 -31.99
C HIS A 302 -22.95 1.42 -31.92
N ILE A 303 -23.08 0.54 -30.93
CA ILE A 303 -24.27 -0.33 -30.74
C ILE A 303 -25.54 0.50 -30.42
N THR A 304 -25.38 1.60 -29.65
CA THR A 304 -26.48 2.50 -29.26
C THR A 304 -26.77 3.57 -30.30
N GLY A 305 -26.02 3.60 -31.40
CA GLY A 305 -26.22 4.55 -32.50
C GLY A 305 -25.69 5.96 -32.21
N ILE A 306 -24.86 6.15 -31.22
CA ILE A 306 -24.18 7.42 -30.93
C ILE A 306 -23.02 7.57 -31.91
N PRO A 307 -22.89 8.74 -32.57
CA PRO A 307 -21.77 8.99 -33.49
C PRO A 307 -20.41 8.85 -32.80
N THR A 308 -19.53 8.03 -33.36
CA THR A 308 -18.16 7.82 -32.86
C THR A 308 -17.17 7.77 -34.03
N GLU A 309 -15.95 8.28 -33.81
CA GLU A 309 -14.87 8.17 -34.80
C GLU A 309 -14.24 6.78 -34.87
N GLY A 310 -14.68 5.87 -34.04
CA GLY A 310 -14.11 4.53 -33.91
C GLY A 310 -12.80 4.49 -33.10
N TYR A 311 -12.39 3.30 -32.74
CA TYR A 311 -11.16 3.05 -31.98
C TYR A 311 -9.92 3.23 -32.85
N LYS A 312 -9.03 4.14 -32.46
CA LYS A 312 -7.78 4.43 -33.19
C LYS A 312 -6.57 3.65 -32.67
N GLY A 313 -6.75 2.85 -31.63
CA GLY A 313 -5.69 2.21 -30.85
C GLY A 313 -5.35 3.03 -29.60
N SER A 314 -4.71 2.38 -28.63
CA SER A 314 -4.31 3.00 -27.37
C SER A 314 -2.79 2.96 -27.21
N THR A 315 -2.20 4.04 -26.68
CA THR A 315 -0.85 4.04 -26.13
C THR A 315 -0.91 3.36 -24.77
N THR A 316 -0.06 2.37 -24.57
CA THR A 316 -0.04 1.61 -23.32
C THR A 316 1.03 2.11 -22.38
N PHE A 317 0.75 2.07 -21.09
CA PHE A 317 1.75 2.22 -20.06
C PHE A 317 1.54 1.21 -18.95
N THR A 318 2.58 0.97 -18.18
CA THR A 318 2.57 0.07 -17.04
C THR A 318 2.97 0.86 -15.80
N SER A 319 2.07 1.00 -14.84
CA SER A 319 2.37 1.60 -13.54
C SER A 319 2.08 0.56 -12.46
N LEU A 320 3.13 0.10 -11.79
CA LEU A 320 3.04 -1.07 -10.93
C LEU A 320 3.75 -0.84 -9.60
N LYS A 321 3.24 -1.54 -8.62
CA LYS A 321 3.91 -1.77 -7.35
C LYS A 321 4.16 -3.27 -7.21
N VAL A 322 5.21 -3.75 -7.84
CA VAL A 322 5.62 -5.15 -7.72
C VAL A 322 6.30 -5.35 -6.38
N SER A 323 5.64 -6.07 -5.47
CA SER A 323 6.27 -6.52 -4.23
C SER A 323 6.94 -5.41 -3.40
N GLY A 324 6.36 -4.22 -3.40
CA GLY A 324 6.92 -3.06 -2.70
C GLY A 324 7.91 -2.22 -3.51
N CYS A 325 8.21 -2.60 -4.76
CA CYS A 325 9.00 -1.80 -5.69
C CYS A 325 8.08 -0.97 -6.58
N ASP A 326 8.20 0.35 -6.50
CA ASP A 326 7.45 1.26 -7.37
C ASP A 326 8.14 1.34 -8.73
N LEU A 327 7.39 1.06 -9.80
CA LEU A 327 7.88 1.21 -11.17
C LEU A 327 6.80 1.76 -12.11
N PHE A 328 7.25 2.47 -13.12
CA PHE A 328 6.44 2.99 -14.21
C PHE A 328 7.19 2.80 -15.54
N SER A 329 6.47 2.42 -16.57
CA SER A 329 7.01 2.29 -17.92
C SER A 329 5.94 2.63 -18.94
N ALA A 330 6.30 3.42 -19.94
CA ALA A 330 5.40 3.80 -21.02
C ALA A 330 6.16 3.98 -22.34
N GLY A 331 5.52 3.65 -23.46
CA GLY A 331 6.04 3.85 -24.80
C GLY A 331 7.31 3.03 -25.11
N TRP A 332 8.29 3.65 -25.73
CA TRP A 332 9.57 3.02 -26.08
C TRP A 332 10.46 2.88 -24.85
N ILE A 333 11.11 1.74 -24.68
CA ILE A 333 11.99 1.44 -23.55
C ILE A 333 13.41 1.10 -23.96
N THR A 334 13.71 1.20 -25.25
CA THR A 334 15.02 0.90 -25.82
C THR A 334 15.47 2.02 -26.78
N GLU A 335 16.75 2.29 -26.80
CA GLU A 335 17.34 3.20 -27.76
C GLU A 335 17.39 2.55 -29.15
N SER A 336 17.14 3.33 -30.18
CA SER A 336 17.16 2.89 -31.57
C SER A 336 17.55 4.08 -32.48
N GLU A 337 17.51 3.87 -33.80
CA GLU A 337 17.80 4.97 -34.74
C GLU A 337 16.80 6.11 -34.55
N GLY A 338 17.33 7.30 -34.24
CA GLY A 338 16.56 8.49 -33.94
C GLY A 338 15.96 8.59 -32.52
N VAL A 339 16.05 7.52 -31.72
CA VAL A 339 15.58 7.54 -30.31
C VAL A 339 16.77 7.58 -29.37
N ARG A 340 16.83 8.57 -28.49
CA ARG A 340 17.89 8.76 -27.49
C ARG A 340 17.32 8.72 -26.08
N GLY A 341 18.06 8.10 -25.17
CA GLY A 341 17.75 8.05 -23.75
C GLY A 341 18.42 9.17 -22.95
N ILE A 342 17.70 9.76 -22.00
CA ILE A 342 18.25 10.65 -20.98
C ILE A 342 17.92 10.02 -19.65
N GLU A 343 18.94 9.80 -18.81
CA GLU A 343 18.74 9.08 -17.56
C GLU A 343 19.36 9.78 -16.35
N THR A 344 18.78 9.53 -15.19
CA THR A 344 19.34 9.86 -13.88
C THR A 344 19.29 8.63 -12.98
N PHE A 345 20.32 8.46 -12.16
CA PHE A 345 20.40 7.37 -11.21
C PHE A 345 20.92 7.86 -9.86
N ASN A 346 20.12 7.65 -8.81
CA ASN A 346 20.53 7.84 -7.42
C ASN A 346 20.72 6.47 -6.77
N GLY A 347 21.99 6.04 -6.67
CA GLY A 347 22.34 4.73 -6.11
C GLY A 347 22.16 4.62 -4.59
N VAL A 348 21.93 5.74 -3.87
CA VAL A 348 21.69 5.74 -2.42
C VAL A 348 20.24 5.31 -2.12
N ASP A 349 19.31 5.87 -2.89
CA ASP A 349 17.87 5.64 -2.71
C ASP A 349 17.30 4.62 -3.71
N ASN A 350 18.13 4.05 -4.60
CA ASN A 350 17.72 3.16 -5.70
C ASN A 350 16.66 3.81 -6.62
N ILE A 351 16.80 5.11 -6.88
CA ILE A 351 15.90 5.83 -7.79
C ILE A 351 16.56 5.88 -9.18
N TYR A 352 15.86 5.36 -10.18
CA TYR A 352 16.27 5.42 -11.57
C TYR A 352 15.15 5.99 -12.43
N LYS A 353 15.47 6.98 -13.25
CA LYS A 353 14.55 7.59 -14.20
C LYS A 353 15.22 7.70 -15.57
N LYS A 354 14.54 7.23 -16.61
CA LYS A 354 14.97 7.38 -18.00
C LYS A 354 13.80 7.77 -18.87
N ILE A 355 13.98 8.80 -19.69
CA ILE A 355 13.04 9.17 -20.75
C ILE A 355 13.69 8.93 -22.11
N PHE A 356 12.87 8.52 -23.07
CA PHE A 356 13.27 8.29 -24.46
C PHE A 356 12.68 9.40 -25.33
N VAL A 357 13.55 10.04 -26.12
CA VAL A 357 13.21 11.22 -26.91
C VAL A 357 13.50 10.96 -28.37
N LYS A 358 12.55 11.30 -29.23
CA LYS A 358 12.68 11.31 -30.70
C LYS A 358 12.13 12.62 -31.20
N ASP A 359 12.88 13.30 -32.10
CA ASP A 359 12.49 14.57 -32.72
C ASP A 359 11.96 15.61 -31.71
N LYS A 360 12.66 15.74 -30.57
CA LYS A 360 12.31 16.63 -29.42
C LYS A 360 10.99 16.25 -28.71
N THR A 361 10.41 15.08 -28.95
CA THR A 361 9.19 14.61 -28.32
C THR A 361 9.52 13.42 -27.42
N ILE A 362 8.90 13.32 -26.23
CA ILE A 362 9.02 12.14 -25.39
C ILE A 362 8.24 10.99 -26.04
N VAL A 363 8.92 9.88 -26.32
CA VAL A 363 8.34 8.67 -26.93
C VAL A 363 8.33 7.48 -25.97
N GLY A 364 8.95 7.61 -24.82
CA GLY A 364 8.96 6.59 -23.79
C GLY A 364 9.54 7.06 -22.47
N ALA A 365 9.22 6.35 -21.39
CA ALA A 365 9.75 6.59 -20.05
C ALA A 365 9.82 5.31 -19.24
N VAL A 366 10.91 5.17 -18.45
CA VAL A 366 11.09 4.11 -17.44
C VAL A 366 11.47 4.78 -16.12
N LEU A 367 10.67 4.57 -15.08
CA LEU A 367 10.92 5.11 -13.73
C LEU A 367 10.93 3.95 -12.74
N TYR A 368 11.90 3.96 -11.82
CA TYR A 368 12.05 2.98 -10.77
C TYR A 368 12.32 3.69 -9.43
N GLY A 369 11.64 3.26 -8.36
CA GLY A 369 11.75 3.80 -7.01
C GLY A 369 10.92 5.06 -6.79
N ASP A 370 11.05 6.08 -7.63
CA ASP A 370 10.20 7.27 -7.64
C ASP A 370 9.45 7.35 -8.97
N THR A 371 8.13 7.18 -8.92
CA THR A 371 7.25 7.13 -10.11
C THR A 371 6.22 8.26 -10.14
N GLU A 372 6.35 9.28 -9.30
CA GLU A 372 5.37 10.38 -9.19
C GLU A 372 5.10 11.08 -10.51
N GLU A 373 6.12 11.26 -11.35
CA GLU A 373 6.01 11.94 -12.64
C GLU A 373 5.52 11.05 -13.80
N GLY A 374 5.25 9.77 -13.55
CA GLY A 374 4.90 8.80 -14.59
C GLY A 374 3.69 9.24 -15.43
N ASN A 375 2.60 9.66 -14.79
CA ASN A 375 1.40 10.13 -15.47
C ASN A 375 1.67 11.40 -16.30
N ARG A 376 2.52 12.29 -15.81
CA ARG A 376 2.94 13.51 -16.53
C ARG A 376 3.66 13.14 -17.83
N PHE A 377 4.64 12.25 -17.78
CA PHE A 377 5.35 11.81 -19.00
C PHE A 377 4.41 11.11 -19.97
N TYR A 378 3.48 10.30 -19.47
CA TYR A 378 2.48 9.65 -20.29
C TYR A 378 1.56 10.65 -21.02
N ASN A 379 1.07 11.66 -20.30
CA ASN A 379 0.23 12.70 -20.89
C ASN A 379 1.00 13.53 -21.94
N MET A 380 2.27 13.88 -21.67
CA MET A 380 3.15 14.53 -22.66
C MET A 380 3.34 13.69 -23.92
N MET A 381 3.55 12.37 -23.77
CA MET A 381 3.64 11.46 -24.92
C MET A 381 2.35 11.42 -25.72
N LYS A 382 1.21 11.38 -25.03
CA LYS A 382 -0.11 11.32 -25.66
C LYS A 382 -0.42 12.57 -26.45
N LYS A 383 -0.04 13.75 -25.94
CA LYS A 383 -0.19 15.07 -26.60
C LYS A 383 0.83 15.29 -27.73
N GLY A 384 1.96 14.58 -27.70
CA GLY A 384 3.07 14.83 -28.63
C GLY A 384 3.81 16.14 -28.34
N ASP A 385 3.85 16.56 -27.09
CA ASP A 385 4.44 17.82 -26.66
C ASP A 385 5.93 17.88 -26.99
N THR A 386 6.35 18.99 -27.60
CA THR A 386 7.76 19.23 -27.95
C THR A 386 8.54 19.76 -26.76
N ILE A 387 9.63 19.13 -26.42
CA ILE A 387 10.49 19.55 -25.31
C ILE A 387 11.47 20.62 -25.80
N VAL A 388 11.50 21.75 -25.10
CA VAL A 388 12.50 22.80 -25.34
C VAL A 388 13.82 22.40 -24.67
N GLU A 389 14.95 22.62 -25.35
CA GLU A 389 16.30 22.08 -24.99
C GLU A 389 16.77 22.33 -23.54
N TYR A 390 16.32 23.40 -22.88
CA TYR A 390 16.65 23.73 -21.48
C TYR A 390 15.84 22.94 -20.43
N THR A 391 14.79 22.23 -20.85
CA THR A 391 13.87 21.53 -19.94
C THR A 391 14.24 20.06 -19.74
N LEU A 392 15.11 19.49 -20.60
CA LEU A 392 15.41 18.06 -20.62
C LEU A 392 16.10 17.54 -19.35
N VAL A 393 17.00 18.33 -18.75
CA VAL A 393 17.65 17.94 -17.49
C VAL A 393 16.76 18.24 -16.29
N SER A 394 16.02 19.36 -16.31
CA SER A 394 15.08 19.71 -15.24
C SER A 394 13.87 18.78 -15.18
N ILE A 395 13.47 18.16 -16.30
CA ILE A 395 12.39 17.18 -16.36
C ILE A 395 12.64 15.95 -15.47
N LEU A 396 13.89 15.52 -15.30
CA LEU A 396 14.28 14.35 -14.48
C LEU A 396 14.64 14.71 -13.03
N HIS A 397 14.78 15.98 -12.69
CA HIS A 397 14.99 16.40 -11.31
C HIS A 397 13.66 16.72 -10.63
N LYS A 398 13.53 16.36 -9.36
CA LYS A 398 12.32 16.63 -8.56
C LYS A 398 11.89 18.08 -8.76
N ALA A 399 10.62 18.25 -9.12
CA ALA A 399 9.95 19.55 -9.13
C ALA A 399 9.81 20.05 -7.67
N GLY A 400 10.92 20.53 -7.10
CA GLY A 400 10.91 21.30 -5.85
C GLY A 400 10.83 22.80 -6.11
N GLU A 401 10.94 23.23 -7.38
CA GLU A 401 10.99 24.63 -7.79
C GLU A 401 10.24 24.93 -9.13
N VAL A 402 9.56 23.93 -9.73
CA VAL A 402 8.62 24.20 -10.83
C VAL A 402 7.29 23.66 -10.36
N ASP A 403 6.30 24.53 -10.26
CA ASP A 403 4.95 24.25 -9.77
C ASP A 403 4.45 22.91 -10.29
N ALA A 404 4.15 21.98 -9.37
CA ALA A 404 3.36 20.80 -9.70
C ALA A 404 2.08 21.32 -10.35
N ILE A 405 1.83 20.94 -11.62
CA ILE A 405 0.59 21.32 -12.30
C ILE A 405 -0.56 20.88 -11.41
N SER A 406 -1.26 21.85 -10.82
CA SER A 406 -2.42 21.58 -10.00
C SER A 406 -3.42 20.77 -10.83
N VAL A 407 -4.11 19.81 -10.22
CA VAL A 407 -5.20 19.08 -10.93
C VAL A 407 -6.22 20.05 -11.53
N ALA A 408 -6.30 21.28 -11.02
CA ALA A 408 -7.12 22.35 -11.56
C ALA A 408 -6.68 22.77 -12.98
N GLU A 409 -5.38 22.78 -13.26
CA GLU A 409 -4.77 23.24 -14.52
C GLU A 409 -4.66 22.14 -15.58
N MET A 410 -4.86 20.86 -15.19
CA MET A 410 -4.86 19.74 -16.12
C MET A 410 -6.05 19.85 -17.10
N ASP A 411 -5.85 19.41 -18.35
CA ASP A 411 -6.94 19.29 -19.32
C ASP A 411 -7.90 18.16 -18.98
N ASN A 412 -9.15 18.26 -19.39
CA ASN A 412 -10.18 17.26 -19.07
C ASN A 412 -9.89 15.87 -19.65
N ASP A 413 -9.14 15.77 -20.74
CA ASP A 413 -8.73 14.51 -21.38
C ASP A 413 -7.47 13.89 -20.74
N GLU A 414 -6.81 14.58 -19.81
CA GLU A 414 -5.64 14.06 -19.14
C GLU A 414 -5.98 12.92 -18.18
N THR A 415 -5.16 11.87 -18.25
CA THR A 415 -5.35 10.66 -17.47
C THR A 415 -4.97 10.88 -16.00
N ILE A 416 -5.93 10.67 -15.10
CA ILE A 416 -5.75 10.65 -13.64
C ILE A 416 -5.52 9.20 -13.18
N CYS A 417 -6.42 8.28 -13.54
CA CYS A 417 -6.28 6.86 -13.16
C CYS A 417 -5.76 6.04 -14.35
N GLY A 418 -4.47 5.82 -14.40
CA GLY A 418 -3.86 5.09 -15.49
C GLY A 418 -4.23 3.61 -15.56
N CYS A 419 -4.41 2.94 -14.43
CA CYS A 419 -4.76 1.50 -14.41
C CYS A 419 -6.12 1.21 -15.07
N ASN A 420 -7.07 2.15 -14.94
CA ASN A 420 -8.42 2.01 -15.46
C ASN A 420 -8.73 3.01 -16.58
N GLY A 421 -7.75 3.78 -17.07
CA GLY A 421 -7.91 4.71 -18.19
C GLY A 421 -8.86 5.88 -17.93
N ILE A 422 -8.99 6.35 -16.67
CA ILE A 422 -9.96 7.38 -16.30
C ILE A 422 -9.31 8.77 -16.35
N SER A 423 -9.90 9.69 -17.15
CA SER A 423 -9.43 11.07 -17.28
C SER A 423 -10.01 11.99 -16.20
N LYS A 424 -9.45 13.22 -16.11
CA LYS A 424 -9.96 14.29 -15.24
C LYS A 424 -11.43 14.59 -15.56
N GLY A 425 -11.79 14.74 -16.84
CA GLY A 425 -13.15 15.06 -17.26
C GLY A 425 -14.18 14.07 -16.73
N VAL A 426 -13.95 12.78 -16.91
CA VAL A 426 -14.84 11.71 -16.41
C VAL A 426 -15.05 11.81 -14.89
N ILE A 427 -13.98 12.12 -14.13
CA ILE A 427 -14.09 12.28 -12.67
C ILE A 427 -14.90 13.55 -12.33
N VAL A 428 -14.59 14.67 -12.97
CA VAL A 428 -15.26 15.96 -12.72
C VAL A 428 -16.74 15.90 -13.11
N GLU A 429 -17.09 15.28 -14.23
CA GLU A 429 -18.47 15.08 -14.65
C GLU A 429 -19.22 14.19 -13.64
N ALA A 430 -18.65 13.05 -13.26
CA ALA A 430 -19.28 12.18 -12.27
C ALA A 430 -19.51 12.89 -10.92
N ILE A 431 -18.56 13.73 -10.47
CA ILE A 431 -18.70 14.53 -9.26
C ILE A 431 -19.89 15.48 -9.39
N LYS A 432 -20.01 16.20 -10.53
CA LYS A 432 -21.07 17.21 -10.74
C LYS A 432 -22.44 16.58 -10.95
N ASP A 433 -22.53 15.58 -11.82
CA ASP A 433 -23.81 15.02 -12.27
C ASP A 433 -24.47 14.14 -11.19
N GLN A 434 -23.64 13.44 -10.41
CA GLN A 434 -24.13 12.53 -9.36
C GLN A 434 -23.94 13.07 -7.94
N GLY A 435 -23.43 14.30 -7.79
CA GLY A 435 -23.24 14.92 -6.48
C GLY A 435 -22.29 14.14 -5.58
N LEU A 436 -21.21 13.55 -6.15
CA LEU A 436 -20.27 12.72 -5.38
C LEU A 436 -19.42 13.61 -4.47
N THR A 437 -19.29 13.22 -3.20
CA THR A 437 -18.59 14.02 -2.19
C THR A 437 -17.40 13.30 -1.55
N SER A 438 -17.15 12.03 -1.90
CA SER A 438 -16.04 11.26 -1.34
C SER A 438 -15.21 10.54 -2.39
N VAL A 439 -13.92 10.32 -2.10
CA VAL A 439 -13.03 9.50 -2.94
C VAL A 439 -13.59 8.09 -3.13
N ALA A 440 -14.27 7.54 -2.13
CA ALA A 440 -14.88 6.22 -2.20
C ALA A 440 -16.04 6.17 -3.21
N ASP A 441 -16.90 7.21 -3.23
CA ASP A 441 -17.99 7.31 -4.19
C ASP A 441 -17.48 7.51 -5.61
N VAL A 442 -16.49 8.39 -5.80
CA VAL A 442 -15.82 8.58 -7.09
C VAL A 442 -15.19 7.26 -7.56
N THR A 443 -14.52 6.53 -6.67
CA THR A 443 -13.94 5.22 -7.00
C THR A 443 -15.02 4.21 -7.39
N ARG A 444 -16.14 4.17 -6.68
CA ARG A 444 -17.26 3.26 -6.96
C ARG A 444 -17.88 3.54 -8.31
N VAL A 445 -18.12 4.80 -8.64
CA VAL A 445 -18.78 5.23 -9.88
C VAL A 445 -17.82 5.16 -11.06
N THR A 446 -16.66 5.82 -10.99
CA THR A 446 -15.75 5.96 -12.12
C THR A 446 -14.74 4.83 -12.25
N LYS A 447 -14.62 3.98 -11.22
CA LYS A 447 -13.55 2.97 -11.06
C LYS A 447 -12.14 3.57 -10.92
N ALA A 448 -11.98 4.89 -10.89
CA ALA A 448 -10.71 5.54 -10.59
C ALA A 448 -10.26 5.20 -9.16
N GLY A 449 -9.01 4.78 -8.99
CA GLY A 449 -8.47 4.38 -7.68
C GLY A 449 -8.82 2.96 -7.22
N ASN A 450 -9.56 2.19 -8.02
CA ASN A 450 -10.03 0.83 -7.65
C ASN A 450 -8.96 -0.26 -7.82
N SER A 451 -7.89 -0.02 -8.56
CA SER A 451 -6.81 -1.00 -8.78
C SER A 451 -5.60 -0.69 -7.90
N CYS A 452 -4.57 0.01 -8.37
CA CYS A 452 -3.36 0.29 -7.59
C CYS A 452 -3.53 1.36 -6.51
N GLY A 453 -4.57 2.20 -6.58
CA GLY A 453 -4.90 3.24 -5.61
C GLY A 453 -4.00 4.49 -5.63
N LYS A 454 -2.98 4.58 -6.49
CA LYS A 454 -2.03 5.72 -6.54
C LYS A 454 -2.70 7.06 -6.85
N CYS A 455 -3.79 7.07 -7.63
CA CYS A 455 -4.51 8.29 -8.01
C CYS A 455 -5.50 8.82 -6.95
N LYS A 456 -5.66 8.17 -5.80
CA LYS A 456 -6.62 8.60 -4.76
C LYS A 456 -6.34 10.00 -4.22
N GLY A 457 -5.07 10.42 -4.15
CA GLY A 457 -4.69 11.79 -3.79
C GLY A 457 -5.22 12.81 -4.78
N GLN A 458 -4.98 12.59 -6.08
CA GLN A 458 -5.46 13.47 -7.15
C GLN A 458 -7.00 13.49 -7.25
N ILE A 459 -7.68 12.36 -6.95
CA ILE A 459 -9.15 12.32 -6.87
C ILE A 459 -9.65 13.19 -5.71
N ALA A 460 -8.97 13.20 -4.56
CA ALA A 460 -9.32 14.06 -3.43
C ALA A 460 -9.17 15.56 -3.80
N GLU A 461 -8.07 15.92 -4.47
CA GLU A 461 -7.84 17.28 -4.97
C GLU A 461 -8.88 17.69 -6.02
N LEU A 462 -9.30 16.77 -6.91
CA LEU A 462 -10.37 17.02 -7.89
C LEU A 462 -11.74 17.22 -7.24
N LEU A 463 -12.04 16.49 -6.17
CA LEU A 463 -13.26 16.71 -5.37
C LEU A 463 -13.26 18.11 -4.77
N GLU A 464 -12.16 18.53 -4.13
CA GLU A 464 -12.01 19.87 -3.57
C GLU A 464 -12.11 20.94 -4.66
N TYR A 465 -11.42 20.78 -5.78
CA TYR A 465 -11.46 21.69 -6.93
C TYR A 465 -12.87 21.81 -7.53
N THR A 466 -13.58 20.69 -7.67
CA THR A 466 -14.87 20.64 -8.39
C THR A 466 -16.02 21.16 -7.54
N LEU A 467 -16.00 20.90 -6.25
CA LEU A 467 -17.06 21.29 -5.29
C LEU A 467 -16.80 22.67 -4.67
N GLY A 468 -15.55 23.18 -4.68
CA GLY A 468 -15.21 24.50 -4.13
C GLY A 468 -15.72 24.66 -2.69
N ASP A 469 -16.48 25.75 -2.44
CA ASP A 469 -17.06 26.06 -1.13
C ASP A 469 -18.12 25.02 -0.66
N ASP A 470 -18.69 24.23 -1.58
CA ASP A 470 -19.62 23.13 -1.28
C ASP A 470 -18.88 21.83 -0.90
N PHE A 471 -17.55 21.81 -0.95
CA PHE A 471 -16.76 20.67 -0.52
C PHE A 471 -16.85 20.46 0.98
N VAL A 472 -17.76 19.60 1.39
CA VAL A 472 -17.76 19.05 2.73
C VAL A 472 -16.82 17.87 2.73
N ALA A 473 -15.64 18.04 3.33
CA ALA A 473 -14.73 16.90 3.52
C ALA A 473 -15.51 15.70 4.06
N ALA A 474 -15.38 14.54 3.40
CA ALA A 474 -16.16 13.34 3.71
C ALA A 474 -16.25 13.16 5.22
N ALA A 475 -17.47 12.96 5.73
CA ALA A 475 -17.69 12.74 7.16
C ALA A 475 -16.66 11.70 7.65
N PRO A 476 -15.89 12.01 8.69
CA PRO A 476 -14.78 11.17 9.10
C PRO A 476 -15.28 9.75 9.34
N THR A 477 -14.74 8.80 8.60
CA THR A 477 -15.05 7.37 8.80
C THR A 477 -14.75 7.01 10.24
N GLY A 478 -15.58 6.19 10.89
CA GLY A 478 -15.37 5.73 12.26
C GLY A 478 -13.96 5.16 12.45
N ILE A 479 -13.50 5.06 13.68
CA ILE A 479 -12.12 4.59 14.01
C ILE A 479 -11.79 3.18 13.49
N CYS A 480 -12.81 2.40 13.12
CA CYS A 480 -12.69 1.07 12.53
C CYS A 480 -14.06 0.59 11.99
N ALA A 481 -14.07 -0.57 11.33
CA ALA A 481 -15.31 -1.18 10.82
C ALA A 481 -16.37 -1.55 11.90
N CYS A 482 -15.98 -1.62 13.18
CA CYS A 482 -16.89 -1.95 14.27
C CYS A 482 -17.82 -0.78 14.64
N THR A 483 -17.54 0.44 14.22
CA THR A 483 -18.31 1.64 14.57
C THR A 483 -18.17 2.72 13.49
N SER A 484 -19.22 3.48 13.29
CA SER A 484 -19.20 4.70 12.49
C SER A 484 -18.71 5.94 13.29
N LEU A 485 -18.50 5.79 14.60
CA LEU A 485 -18.11 6.91 15.45
C LEU A 485 -16.65 7.29 15.22
N THR A 486 -16.41 8.58 15.09
CA THR A 486 -15.09 9.15 15.01
C THR A 486 -14.39 9.17 16.37
N ARG A 487 -13.10 9.42 16.37
CA ARG A 487 -12.31 9.63 17.60
C ARG A 487 -12.95 10.66 18.53
N ASP A 488 -13.34 11.83 17.99
CA ASP A 488 -13.87 12.94 18.78
C ASP A 488 -15.23 12.64 19.36
N GLN A 489 -16.10 11.98 18.58
CA GLN A 489 -17.39 11.50 19.07
C GLN A 489 -17.22 10.51 20.20
N ILE A 490 -16.30 9.55 20.10
CA ILE A 490 -16.03 8.55 21.14
C ILE A 490 -15.52 9.25 22.41
N VAL A 491 -14.55 10.14 22.31
CA VAL A 491 -13.99 10.88 23.46
C VAL A 491 -15.05 11.74 24.12
N THR A 492 -15.87 12.42 23.34
CA THR A 492 -17.00 13.22 23.88
C THR A 492 -17.98 12.34 24.64
N GLN A 493 -18.34 11.17 24.11
CA GLN A 493 -19.25 10.24 24.78
C GLN A 493 -18.62 9.60 26.03
N ILE A 494 -17.33 9.28 26.02
CA ILE A 494 -16.59 8.81 27.20
C ILE A 494 -16.75 9.81 28.34
N ARG A 495 -16.51 11.11 28.07
CA ARG A 495 -16.64 12.18 29.06
C ARG A 495 -18.08 12.39 29.51
N ALA A 496 -19.01 12.50 28.56
CA ALA A 496 -20.41 12.79 28.86
C ALA A 496 -21.10 11.69 29.68
N LYS A 497 -20.75 10.43 29.45
CA LYS A 497 -21.34 9.25 30.10
C LYS A 497 -20.50 8.69 31.26
N GLY A 498 -19.31 9.24 31.51
CA GLY A 498 -18.42 8.80 32.58
C GLY A 498 -17.89 7.38 32.41
N LEU A 499 -17.70 6.90 31.15
CA LEU A 499 -17.27 5.53 30.88
C LEU A 499 -15.81 5.31 31.28
N LYS A 500 -15.52 4.20 31.98
CA LYS A 500 -14.21 3.92 32.57
C LYS A 500 -13.51 2.70 32.00
N THR A 501 -14.23 1.83 31.29
CA THR A 501 -13.67 0.58 30.75
C THR A 501 -13.88 0.50 29.23
N SER A 502 -12.97 -0.14 28.53
CA SER A 502 -13.09 -0.41 27.09
C SER A 502 -14.36 -1.20 26.74
N LYS A 503 -14.78 -2.09 27.64
CA LYS A 503 -16.00 -2.89 27.45
C LYS A 503 -17.25 -2.02 27.54
N GLU A 504 -17.35 -1.14 28.54
CA GLU A 504 -18.44 -0.17 28.64
C GLU A 504 -18.55 0.70 27.40
N VAL A 505 -17.44 1.25 26.92
CA VAL A 505 -17.44 2.09 25.71
C VAL A 505 -18.01 1.33 24.52
N ARG A 506 -17.56 0.12 24.26
CA ARG A 506 -18.06 -0.66 23.11
C ARG A 506 -19.54 -1.06 23.25
N HIS A 507 -20.00 -1.35 24.47
CA HIS A 507 -21.40 -1.69 24.71
C HIS A 507 -22.33 -0.48 24.65
N VAL A 508 -21.99 0.60 25.37
CA VAL A 508 -22.83 1.80 25.49
C VAL A 508 -22.90 2.60 24.20
N LEU A 509 -21.81 2.60 23.40
CA LEU A 509 -21.76 3.28 22.11
C LEU A 509 -22.11 2.36 20.94
N ASP A 510 -22.67 1.23 21.21
CA ASP A 510 -23.25 0.27 20.25
C ASP A 510 -22.32 -0.14 19.10
N PHE A 511 -21.09 -0.52 19.44
CA PHE A 511 -20.17 -1.11 18.44
C PHE A 511 -20.74 -2.42 17.88
N LYS A 512 -20.67 -2.64 16.58
CA LYS A 512 -21.11 -3.88 15.91
C LYS A 512 -20.47 -5.14 16.54
N ASP A 513 -19.15 -5.06 16.79
CA ASP A 513 -18.42 -6.08 17.54
C ASP A 513 -18.18 -5.60 18.97
N LYS A 514 -18.91 -6.16 19.93
CA LYS A 514 -18.78 -5.82 21.36
C LYS A 514 -17.44 -6.31 21.95
N GLY A 515 -16.82 -7.35 21.34
CA GLY A 515 -15.49 -7.82 21.67
C GLY A 515 -14.39 -6.84 21.23
N GLY A 516 -14.66 -6.13 20.13
CA GLY A 516 -13.77 -5.14 19.53
C GLY A 516 -12.64 -5.75 18.70
N CYS A 517 -12.24 -5.06 17.66
CA CYS A 517 -11.18 -5.47 16.74
C CYS A 517 -9.77 -4.98 17.21
N PRO A 518 -8.68 -5.45 16.57
CA PRO A 518 -7.31 -5.01 16.88
C PRO A 518 -7.04 -3.50 16.70
N LYS A 519 -7.94 -2.76 16.03
CA LYS A 519 -7.85 -1.30 15.88
C LYS A 519 -8.53 -0.56 17.03
N CYS A 520 -9.81 -0.86 17.30
CA CYS A 520 -10.59 -0.10 18.29
C CYS A 520 -10.22 -0.43 19.74
N ARG A 521 -9.88 -1.67 20.07
CA ARG A 521 -9.52 -2.04 21.45
C ARG A 521 -8.37 -1.20 22.00
N PRO A 522 -7.18 -1.16 21.38
CA PRO A 522 -6.08 -0.35 21.90
C PRO A 522 -6.34 1.17 21.78
N ALA A 523 -7.13 1.60 20.78
CA ALA A 523 -7.49 3.01 20.64
C ALA A 523 -8.40 3.49 21.79
N ILE A 524 -9.45 2.73 22.10
CA ILE A 524 -10.37 3.05 23.21
C ILE A 524 -9.60 3.03 24.54
N ASN A 525 -8.76 2.03 24.77
CA ASN A 525 -7.94 1.94 25.97
C ASN A 525 -7.05 3.19 26.14
N TYR A 526 -6.45 3.66 25.04
CA TYR A 526 -5.68 4.89 25.00
C TYR A 526 -6.57 6.13 25.30
N TYR A 527 -7.76 6.23 24.71
CA TYR A 527 -8.65 7.38 24.93
C TYR A 527 -9.16 7.44 26.38
N LEU A 528 -9.45 6.30 26.99
CA LEU A 528 -9.79 6.22 28.42
C LEU A 528 -8.64 6.69 29.31
N ASN A 529 -7.43 6.23 29.03
CA ASN A 529 -6.24 6.67 29.73
C ASN A 529 -5.99 8.19 29.58
N MET A 530 -6.21 8.74 28.40
CA MET A 530 -6.05 10.16 28.13
C MET A 530 -7.11 11.00 28.88
N VAL A 531 -8.35 10.53 28.98
CA VAL A 531 -9.46 11.23 29.62
C VAL A 531 -9.43 11.07 31.14
N TYR A 532 -9.13 9.87 31.63
CA TYR A 532 -9.15 9.49 33.04
C TYR A 532 -7.82 8.81 33.44
N PRO A 533 -6.71 9.54 33.52
CA PRO A 533 -5.40 8.92 33.74
C PRO A 533 -5.29 8.17 35.07
N HIS A 534 -6.05 8.57 36.10
CA HIS A 534 -6.04 7.98 37.46
C HIS A 534 -7.17 6.96 37.70
N ASP A 535 -8.18 6.91 36.84
CA ASP A 535 -9.49 6.28 37.18
C ASP A 535 -10.10 5.49 36.00
N HIS A 536 -9.27 4.94 35.11
CA HIS A 536 -9.70 4.04 34.07
C HIS A 536 -9.19 2.62 34.32
N GLU A 537 -9.91 1.63 33.82
CA GLU A 537 -9.45 0.25 33.79
C GLU A 537 -8.57 -0.01 32.55
N ASP A 538 -7.28 -0.24 32.77
CA ASP A 538 -6.34 -0.55 31.66
C ASP A 538 -6.58 -1.96 31.11
N GLU A 539 -7.11 -2.04 29.87
CA GLU A 539 -7.28 -3.29 29.15
C GLU A 539 -5.93 -3.82 28.62
N LYS A 540 -5.10 -4.38 29.53
CA LYS A 540 -3.74 -4.89 29.21
C LYS A 540 -3.72 -5.82 28.01
N ALA A 541 -4.75 -6.66 27.81
CA ALA A 541 -4.86 -7.58 26.69
C ALA A 541 -4.96 -6.87 25.32
N SER A 542 -5.39 -5.60 25.28
CA SER A 542 -5.44 -4.80 24.05
C SER A 542 -4.11 -4.17 23.67
N ARG A 543 -3.17 -4.08 24.60
CA ARG A 543 -1.84 -3.50 24.34
C ARG A 543 -1.01 -4.42 23.45
N PHE A 544 -0.13 -3.84 22.64
CA PHE A 544 0.83 -4.61 21.84
C PHE A 544 1.74 -5.46 22.72
N ALA A 545 2.21 -6.58 22.17
CA ALA A 545 3.04 -7.54 22.91
C ALA A 545 4.26 -6.87 23.58
N ASN A 546 4.99 -6.03 22.86
CA ASN A 546 6.13 -5.27 23.43
C ASN A 546 5.74 -4.38 24.62
N GLU A 547 4.53 -3.81 24.60
CA GLU A 547 4.02 -3.00 25.73
C GLU A 547 3.66 -3.86 26.93
N ARG A 548 3.10 -5.06 26.71
CA ARG A 548 2.74 -6.01 27.77
C ARG A 548 3.94 -6.62 28.48
N TYR A 549 4.99 -6.90 27.70
CA TYR A 549 6.25 -7.46 28.25
C TYR A 549 7.26 -6.41 28.68
N HIS A 550 6.97 -5.11 28.47
CA HIS A 550 7.91 -4.02 28.72
C HIS A 550 9.30 -4.26 28.12
N ALA A 551 9.33 -4.87 26.94
CA ALA A 551 10.54 -5.19 26.19
C ALA A 551 10.22 -5.33 24.69
N ASN A 552 11.23 -5.18 23.82
CA ASN A 552 11.07 -5.48 22.40
C ASN A 552 11.32 -6.97 22.16
N ILE A 553 10.34 -7.64 21.55
CA ILE A 553 10.47 -9.00 21.03
C ILE A 553 11.26 -8.93 19.73
N GLN A 554 12.26 -9.79 19.59
CA GLN A 554 13.14 -9.86 18.44
C GLN A 554 12.67 -10.92 17.43
N LYS A 555 13.26 -10.93 16.24
CA LYS A 555 12.86 -11.82 15.14
C LYS A 555 12.97 -13.32 15.53
N ASP A 556 13.94 -13.66 16.39
CA ASP A 556 14.20 -15.02 16.87
C ASP A 556 13.38 -15.40 18.13
N GLY A 557 12.45 -14.55 18.54
CA GLY A 557 11.64 -14.76 19.74
C GLY A 557 12.31 -14.35 21.05
N THR A 558 13.58 -13.94 21.04
CA THR A 558 14.27 -13.38 22.20
C THR A 558 13.83 -11.94 22.48
N PHE A 559 14.35 -11.34 23.54
CA PHE A 559 13.98 -10.01 24.00
C PHE A 559 15.19 -9.09 24.10
N SER A 560 14.93 -7.78 24.05
CA SER A 560 15.92 -6.76 24.37
C SER A 560 15.68 -6.17 25.77
N VAL A 561 16.76 -5.94 26.50
CA VAL A 561 16.77 -5.17 27.75
C VAL A 561 17.46 -3.84 27.48
N ILE A 562 16.74 -2.72 27.68
CA ILE A 562 17.23 -1.37 27.41
C ILE A 562 17.14 -0.55 28.70
N PRO A 563 18.19 -0.46 29.50
CA PRO A 563 18.23 0.38 30.66
C PRO A 563 18.13 1.86 30.32
N GLN A 564 17.57 2.63 31.25
CA GLN A 564 17.39 4.06 31.08
C GLN A 564 18.72 4.79 31.27
N MET A 565 19.04 5.64 30.31
CA MET A 565 20.15 6.59 30.33
C MET A 565 19.58 7.95 29.93
N ARG A 566 19.09 8.71 30.91
CA ARG A 566 18.39 9.98 30.65
C ARG A 566 19.32 10.97 29.96
N GLY A 567 18.86 11.54 28.86
CA GLY A 567 19.66 12.43 28.02
C GLY A 567 20.90 11.78 27.40
N GLY A 568 20.97 10.42 27.39
CA GLY A 568 22.15 9.68 26.92
C GLY A 568 23.31 9.64 27.94
N VAL A 569 23.06 10.02 29.20
CA VAL A 569 24.08 10.08 30.28
C VAL A 569 24.04 8.80 31.09
N THR A 570 25.22 8.30 31.45
CA THR A 570 25.45 7.16 32.36
C THR A 570 26.71 7.43 33.20
N ASP A 571 26.97 6.58 34.18
CA ASP A 571 28.15 6.64 35.03
C ASP A 571 28.96 5.35 35.00
N ALA A 572 30.12 5.35 35.60
CA ALA A 572 31.06 4.22 35.62
C ALA A 572 30.46 2.97 36.29
N ASP A 573 29.71 3.15 37.39
CA ASP A 573 29.14 2.03 38.14
C ASP A 573 28.03 1.34 37.36
N GLN A 574 27.17 2.10 36.63
CA GLN A 574 26.17 1.58 35.73
C GLN A 574 26.80 0.82 34.58
N LEU A 575 27.91 1.31 33.99
CA LEU A 575 28.62 0.61 32.91
C LEU A 575 29.24 -0.70 33.40
N ILE A 576 29.83 -0.75 34.57
CA ILE A 576 30.38 -1.95 35.20
C ILE A 576 29.27 -2.97 35.41
N ARG A 577 28.17 -2.56 36.04
CA ARG A 577 27.01 -3.41 36.32
C ARG A 577 26.41 -3.99 35.03
N LEU A 578 26.25 -3.19 33.98
CA LEU A 578 25.82 -3.66 32.66
C LEU A 578 26.76 -4.73 32.11
N GLY A 579 28.07 -4.53 32.21
CA GLY A 579 29.08 -5.49 31.77
C GLY A 579 29.02 -6.81 32.55
N GLU A 580 28.86 -6.73 33.86
CA GLU A 580 28.72 -7.90 34.76
C GLU A 580 27.48 -8.70 34.46
N VAL A 581 26.33 -8.04 34.32
CA VAL A 581 25.05 -8.67 33.95
C VAL A 581 25.15 -9.31 32.58
N ALA A 582 25.72 -8.62 31.58
CA ALA A 582 25.90 -9.18 30.25
C ALA A 582 26.74 -10.46 30.25
N LYS A 583 27.80 -10.52 31.05
CA LYS A 583 28.63 -11.72 31.26
C LYS A 583 27.86 -12.83 31.99
N LYS A 584 27.18 -12.50 33.09
CA LYS A 584 26.43 -13.46 33.92
C LYS A 584 25.37 -14.22 33.12
N TYR A 585 24.64 -13.51 32.25
CA TYR A 585 23.55 -14.09 31.45
C TYR A 585 23.97 -14.48 30.03
N HIS A 586 25.27 -14.45 29.74
CA HIS A 586 25.82 -14.80 28.41
C HIS A 586 25.11 -14.04 27.28
N ILE A 587 24.85 -12.75 27.44
CA ILE A 587 24.14 -11.92 26.46
C ILE A 587 24.92 -11.89 25.15
N PRO A 588 24.33 -12.36 24.04
CA PRO A 588 25.06 -12.51 22.79
C PRO A 588 25.42 -11.19 22.10
N LEU A 589 24.66 -10.11 22.37
CA LEU A 589 24.93 -8.81 21.77
C LEU A 589 24.65 -7.67 22.75
N VAL A 590 25.67 -6.87 23.03
CA VAL A 590 25.56 -5.57 23.70
C VAL A 590 25.83 -4.47 22.69
N LYS A 591 24.90 -3.51 22.53
CA LYS A 591 25.00 -2.48 21.49
C LYS A 591 24.60 -1.11 21.99
N ILE A 592 25.38 -0.08 21.61
CA ILE A 592 24.97 1.33 21.75
C ILE A 592 23.87 1.60 20.70
N THR A 593 22.69 2.02 21.14
CA THR A 593 21.55 2.30 20.28
C THR A 593 21.60 3.71 19.69
N GLY A 594 20.92 3.91 18.55
CA GLY A 594 20.77 5.25 17.97
C GLY A 594 20.04 6.26 18.86
N ALA A 595 19.47 5.83 19.99
CA ALA A 595 18.84 6.68 20.99
C ALA A 595 19.75 6.93 22.22
N GLN A 596 21.07 6.78 22.05
CA GLN A 596 22.10 7.03 23.08
C GLN A 596 21.91 6.19 24.35
N ARG A 597 21.59 4.90 24.19
CA ARG A 597 21.44 3.95 25.29
C ARG A 597 22.20 2.67 24.96
N ILE A 598 22.51 1.89 25.97
CA ILE A 598 23.08 0.56 25.81
C ILE A 598 21.94 -0.46 25.84
N GLY A 599 21.87 -1.32 24.85
CA GLY A 599 20.88 -2.40 24.76
C GLY A 599 21.54 -3.75 24.87
N LEU A 600 20.92 -4.65 25.62
CA LEU A 600 21.27 -6.07 25.73
C LEU A 600 20.28 -6.85 24.87
N TYR A 601 20.77 -7.64 23.92
CA TYR A 601 19.95 -8.35 22.92
C TYR A 601 20.15 -9.85 23.00
N GLY A 602 19.13 -10.63 22.62
CA GLY A 602 19.16 -12.08 22.70
C GLY A 602 18.81 -12.63 24.08
N VAL A 603 18.07 -11.86 24.88
CA VAL A 603 17.64 -12.25 26.23
C VAL A 603 16.45 -13.21 26.14
N LYS A 604 16.50 -14.30 26.92
CA LYS A 604 15.36 -15.20 27.05
C LYS A 604 14.27 -14.60 27.92
N LYS A 605 13.01 -14.95 27.60
CA LYS A 605 11.83 -14.40 28.27
C LYS A 605 11.87 -14.61 29.79
N GLU A 606 12.22 -15.80 30.23
CA GLU A 606 12.28 -16.21 31.63
C GLU A 606 13.39 -15.53 32.42
N GLU A 607 14.42 -15.03 31.76
CA GLU A 607 15.56 -14.35 32.39
C GLU A 607 15.27 -12.86 32.65
N LEU A 608 14.30 -12.27 31.96
CA LEU A 608 13.99 -10.83 32.02
C LEU A 608 13.80 -10.30 33.46
N PRO A 609 12.97 -10.92 34.35
CA PRO A 609 12.75 -10.39 35.69
C PRO A 609 14.03 -10.39 36.53
N GLN A 610 14.87 -11.41 36.40
CA GLN A 610 16.10 -11.52 37.17
C GLN A 610 17.20 -10.59 36.65
N ILE A 611 17.28 -10.40 35.32
CA ILE A 611 18.19 -9.43 34.70
C ILE A 611 17.85 -8.02 35.17
N TRP A 612 16.58 -7.63 35.18
CA TRP A 612 16.18 -6.32 35.68
C TRP A 612 16.46 -6.13 37.17
N LYS A 613 16.30 -7.18 37.95
CA LYS A 613 16.68 -7.17 39.38
C LYS A 613 18.19 -6.95 39.56
N ASP A 614 19.02 -7.68 38.82
CA ASP A 614 20.47 -7.62 38.90
C ASP A 614 21.04 -6.29 38.37
N LEU A 615 20.41 -5.72 37.34
CA LEU A 615 20.77 -4.42 36.79
C LEU A 615 20.53 -3.29 37.81
N ASP A 616 19.48 -3.40 38.62
CA ASP A 616 19.05 -2.32 39.53
C ASP A 616 19.00 -0.95 38.82
N MET A 617 18.51 -0.94 37.60
CA MET A 617 18.33 0.24 36.77
C MET A 617 16.90 0.31 36.29
N ARG A 618 16.40 1.54 36.08
CA ARG A 618 15.07 1.72 35.45
C ARG A 618 15.09 1.31 33.99
N SER A 619 13.97 0.84 33.49
CA SER A 619 13.81 0.55 32.07
C SER A 619 13.59 1.83 31.25
N ALA A 620 14.17 1.90 30.08
CA ALA A 620 13.88 2.97 29.13
C ALA A 620 12.57 2.71 28.39
N SER A 621 11.83 3.77 28.05
CA SER A 621 10.68 3.70 27.14
C SER A 621 11.14 3.43 25.70
N ALA A 622 11.63 2.22 25.43
CA ALA A 622 12.18 1.80 24.14
C ALA A 622 11.13 1.16 23.21
N TYR A 623 9.94 0.89 23.68
CA TYR A 623 8.83 0.19 23.04
C TYR A 623 7.52 0.98 23.17
N GLY A 624 6.50 0.58 22.44
CA GLY A 624 5.13 1.09 22.57
C GLY A 624 4.92 2.53 22.09
N LYS A 625 3.72 3.02 22.33
CA LYS A 625 3.28 4.38 21.98
C LYS A 625 3.38 5.30 23.18
N LYS A 626 4.60 5.74 23.46
CA LYS A 626 4.97 6.56 24.62
C LYS A 626 6.04 7.57 24.26
N THR A 627 6.30 8.47 25.22
CA THR A 627 7.51 9.29 25.21
C THR A 627 8.76 8.41 25.15
N ARG A 628 9.71 8.81 24.30
CA ARG A 628 11.01 8.14 24.16
C ARG A 628 12.09 8.86 24.91
N SER A 629 13.21 8.20 25.18
CA SER A 629 14.39 8.86 25.74
C SER A 629 14.80 10.05 24.91
N VAL A 630 15.23 11.11 25.58
CA VAL A 630 15.70 12.33 24.97
C VAL A 630 17.15 12.14 24.51
N LYS A 631 17.45 12.48 23.26
CA LYS A 631 18.82 12.60 22.80
C LYS A 631 19.37 13.97 23.18
N SER A 632 20.57 14.02 23.71
CA SER A 632 21.27 15.30 23.94
C SER A 632 22.70 15.25 23.39
N CYS A 633 23.22 16.37 22.95
CA CYS A 633 24.65 16.53 22.69
C CYS A 633 25.33 17.01 23.99
N VAL A 634 26.67 17.09 23.98
CA VAL A 634 27.43 17.53 25.15
C VAL A 634 27.33 19.05 25.45
N GLY A 635 26.71 19.82 24.56
CA GLY A 635 26.39 21.24 24.74
C GLY A 635 27.56 22.12 25.11
N LYS A 636 27.22 23.26 25.69
CA LYS A 636 28.20 24.26 26.15
C LYS A 636 29.13 23.71 27.23
N GLU A 637 28.77 22.61 27.89
CA GLU A 637 29.62 22.00 28.93
C GLU A 637 30.99 21.56 28.36
N PHE A 638 31.01 20.95 27.17
CA PHE A 638 32.25 20.38 26.62
C PHE A 638 32.48 20.69 25.13
N CYS A 639 31.54 21.29 24.46
CA CYS A 639 31.65 21.59 23.02
C CYS A 639 31.99 23.08 22.81
N ARG A 640 33.10 23.36 22.12
CA ARG A 640 33.50 24.73 21.74
C ARG A 640 32.48 25.51 20.90
N PHE A 641 31.57 24.80 20.24
CA PHE A 641 30.52 25.41 19.41
C PHE A 641 29.18 25.49 20.12
N GLY A 642 29.08 24.91 21.32
CA GLY A 642 27.85 24.91 22.11
C GLY A 642 27.49 26.32 22.59
N THR A 643 26.31 26.80 22.24
CA THR A 643 25.75 28.07 22.72
C THR A 643 25.00 27.89 24.04
N GLN A 644 24.37 26.72 24.22
CA GLN A 644 23.52 26.38 25.34
C GLN A 644 23.91 25.06 26.03
N PHE A 645 23.58 24.95 27.32
CA PHE A 645 23.67 23.72 28.10
C PHE A 645 22.58 22.75 27.64
N THR A 646 22.91 21.51 27.40
CA THR A 646 21.95 20.54 26.84
C THR A 646 21.79 19.28 27.64
N THR A 647 22.84 18.84 28.31
CA THR A 647 22.84 17.61 29.10
C THR A 647 21.79 17.67 30.22
N LYS A 648 21.79 18.75 31.00
CA LYS A 648 20.83 18.97 32.09
C LYS A 648 19.41 19.12 31.60
N LEU A 649 19.22 19.88 30.49
CA LEU A 649 17.89 20.05 29.86
C LEU A 649 17.36 18.74 29.31
N GLY A 650 18.21 17.95 28.63
CA GLY A 650 17.82 16.64 28.13
C GLY A 650 17.38 15.68 29.23
N ILE A 651 18.13 15.60 30.32
CA ILE A 651 17.78 14.82 31.53
C ILE A 651 16.45 15.30 32.11
N ARG A 652 16.27 16.61 32.23
CA ARG A 652 15.08 17.23 32.78
C ARG A 652 13.84 16.93 31.95
N LEU A 653 13.90 17.11 30.65
CA LEU A 653 12.80 16.78 29.73
C LEU A 653 12.42 15.30 29.84
N GLU A 654 13.40 14.38 29.80
CA GLU A 654 13.13 12.96 29.92
C GLU A 654 12.48 12.63 31.25
N LYS A 655 13.00 13.10 32.36
CA LYS A 655 12.48 12.88 33.72
C LYS A 655 11.05 13.43 33.90
N THR A 656 10.77 14.59 33.30
CA THR A 656 9.45 15.22 33.38
C THR A 656 8.37 14.43 32.65
N PHE A 657 8.69 13.84 31.49
CA PHE A 657 7.69 13.23 30.62
C PHE A 657 7.85 11.71 30.39
N GLU A 658 8.75 11.05 31.13
CA GLU A 658 8.98 9.59 30.98
C GLU A 658 7.71 8.77 31.25
N TYR A 659 7.52 7.69 30.47
CA TYR A 659 6.43 6.73 30.53
C TYR A 659 5.03 7.22 30.10
N ILE A 660 4.82 8.51 29.83
CA ILE A 660 3.54 9.05 29.37
C ILE A 660 3.13 8.39 28.05
N ASP A 661 1.92 7.82 28.00
CA ASP A 661 1.32 7.31 26.79
C ASP A 661 0.91 8.44 25.84
N THR A 662 1.27 8.28 24.57
CA THR A 662 0.97 9.23 23.48
C THR A 662 0.29 8.49 22.33
N PRO A 663 -0.41 9.15 21.38
CA PRO A 663 -1.05 8.47 20.25
C PRO A 663 -0.10 7.56 19.48
N HIS A 664 1.14 7.99 19.30
CA HIS A 664 2.26 7.20 18.76
C HIS A 664 3.54 7.54 19.54
N LYS A 665 4.67 6.87 19.22
CA LYS A 665 5.97 7.19 19.83
C LYS A 665 6.30 8.68 19.68
N PHE A 666 6.73 9.32 20.76
CA PHE A 666 7.10 10.74 20.80
C PHE A 666 8.61 10.87 21.08
N LYS A 667 9.37 11.40 20.15
CA LYS A 667 10.82 11.51 20.20
C LYS A 667 11.22 12.97 20.45
N MET A 668 12.19 13.17 21.35
CA MET A 668 12.76 14.47 21.66
C MET A 668 14.25 14.50 21.39
N GLY A 669 14.79 15.69 21.07
CA GLY A 669 16.22 15.91 20.88
C GLY A 669 16.63 17.31 21.26
N VAL A 670 17.76 17.46 21.98
CA VAL A 670 18.30 18.72 22.45
C VAL A 670 19.71 18.91 21.90
N SER A 671 19.87 19.83 20.97
CA SER A 671 21.15 20.23 20.40
C SER A 671 21.59 21.58 20.95
N GLY A 672 22.84 21.72 21.36
CA GLY A 672 23.39 22.93 21.99
C GLY A 672 23.79 24.05 21.00
N CYS A 673 23.59 23.83 19.71
CA CYS A 673 23.85 24.85 18.67
C CYS A 673 23.16 24.44 17.35
N PRO A 674 23.08 25.33 16.32
CA PRO A 674 22.47 25.07 15.03
C PRO A 674 23.07 23.91 14.21
N ARG A 675 24.23 23.34 14.61
CA ARG A 675 24.80 22.13 13.98
C ARG A 675 23.93 20.89 14.17
N SER A 676 22.98 20.93 15.12
CA SER A 676 21.93 19.91 15.33
C SER A 676 22.47 18.46 15.41
N CYS A 677 23.55 18.23 16.15
CA CYS A 677 24.27 16.94 16.20
C CYS A 677 23.40 15.73 16.67
N VAL A 678 22.28 15.97 17.31
CA VAL A 678 21.30 14.91 17.68
C VAL A 678 20.05 14.93 16.80
N GLU A 679 20.14 15.59 15.65
CA GLU A 679 19.08 15.62 14.64
C GLU A 679 17.75 16.21 15.19
N SER A 680 17.87 17.32 15.99
CA SER A 680 16.70 17.94 16.64
C SER A 680 15.64 18.37 15.62
N GLY A 681 16.04 18.82 14.42
CA GLY A 681 15.14 19.27 13.36
C GLY A 681 14.25 18.17 12.73
N VAL A 682 14.46 16.88 13.06
CA VAL A 682 13.61 15.76 12.59
C VAL A 682 13.01 14.95 13.76
N LYS A 683 12.79 15.61 14.90
CA LYS A 683 12.14 15.02 16.08
C LYS A 683 10.70 15.49 16.20
N ASP A 684 9.89 14.74 16.92
CA ASP A 684 8.52 15.15 17.27
C ASP A 684 8.53 16.48 18.03
N PHE A 685 9.55 16.66 18.89
CA PHE A 685 9.89 17.92 19.57
C PHE A 685 11.40 18.10 19.58
N GLY A 686 11.90 19.06 18.84
CA GLY A 686 13.32 19.37 18.69
C GLY A 686 13.69 20.69 19.34
N VAL A 687 14.81 20.70 20.09
CA VAL A 687 15.35 21.88 20.74
C VAL A 687 16.73 22.16 20.16
N ILE A 688 16.97 23.37 19.69
CA ILE A 688 18.26 23.80 19.14
C ILE A 688 18.70 25.08 19.90
N GLY A 689 19.83 25.01 20.60
CA GLY A 689 20.43 26.15 21.29
C GLY A 689 20.90 27.23 20.30
N VAL A 690 20.59 28.48 20.62
CA VAL A 690 21.07 29.69 19.97
C VAL A 690 21.69 30.63 20.99
N GLU A 691 22.32 31.74 20.59
CA GLU A 691 22.99 32.63 21.54
C GLU A 691 22.08 33.11 22.67
N ASN A 692 20.84 33.47 22.35
CA ASN A 692 19.88 34.06 23.30
C ASN A 692 18.72 33.09 23.64
N GLY A 693 18.97 31.76 23.75
CA GLY A 693 17.93 30.82 24.15
C GLY A 693 17.87 29.58 23.29
N PHE A 694 16.63 29.11 23.00
CA PHE A 694 16.36 27.83 22.34
C PHE A 694 15.30 27.97 21.26
N GLN A 695 15.64 27.56 20.06
CA GLN A 695 14.67 27.37 18.99
C GLN A 695 13.95 26.04 19.16
N ILE A 696 12.62 26.07 19.06
CA ILE A 696 11.76 24.90 19.22
C ILE A 696 11.19 24.50 17.85
N TYR A 697 11.47 23.25 17.45
CA TYR A 697 10.96 22.64 16.23
C TYR A 697 9.97 21.54 16.58
N ILE A 698 8.85 21.47 15.84
CA ILE A 698 7.77 20.49 16.06
C ILE A 698 7.41 19.74 14.78
N GLY A 699 6.77 18.59 14.91
CA GLY A 699 6.25 17.82 13.78
C GLY A 699 7.30 17.10 12.93
N GLY A 700 8.56 17.03 13.39
CA GLY A 700 9.59 16.29 12.66
C GLY A 700 9.42 14.77 12.72
N ASN A 701 9.84 14.06 11.69
CA ASN A 701 9.86 12.60 11.64
C ASN A 701 11.15 12.09 10.99
N GLY A 702 12.01 11.42 11.75
CA GLY A 702 13.18 10.68 11.23
C GLY A 702 12.84 9.18 11.13
N GLY A 703 11.93 8.81 10.28
CA GLY A 703 11.48 7.44 10.03
C GLY A 703 11.57 7.05 8.55
N THR A 704 10.68 6.19 8.08
CA THR A 704 10.54 5.83 6.66
C THR A 704 10.23 7.07 5.81
N ASP A 705 9.35 7.93 6.30
CA ASP A 705 9.07 9.22 5.69
C ASP A 705 9.78 10.29 6.52
N VAL A 706 10.86 10.84 5.99
CA VAL A 706 11.62 11.88 6.69
C VAL A 706 10.93 13.22 6.49
N VAL A 707 10.52 13.83 7.62
CA VAL A 707 9.87 15.15 7.62
C VAL A 707 10.69 16.09 8.49
N ALA A 708 11.06 17.24 7.95
CA ALA A 708 11.66 18.31 8.73
C ALA A 708 10.61 18.93 9.66
N GLY A 709 11.00 19.17 10.92
CA GLY A 709 10.15 19.89 11.85
C GLY A 709 10.08 21.38 11.48
N GLU A 710 8.96 21.99 11.79
CA GLU A 710 8.74 23.42 11.59
C GLU A 710 9.12 24.22 12.83
N LEU A 711 9.69 25.42 12.65
CA LEU A 711 10.07 26.31 13.75
C LEU A 711 8.82 26.89 14.41
N LEU A 712 8.51 26.43 15.61
CA LEU A 712 7.37 26.90 16.40
C LEU A 712 7.63 28.29 16.97
N THR A 713 8.73 28.45 17.71
CA THR A 713 9.13 29.68 18.37
C THR A 713 10.57 29.62 18.86
N THR A 714 11.06 30.75 19.41
CA THR A 714 12.30 30.82 20.20
C THR A 714 11.94 31.22 21.63
N VAL A 715 12.50 30.55 22.63
CA VAL A 715 12.33 30.82 24.05
C VAL A 715 13.67 31.07 24.72
N GLU A 716 13.69 31.80 25.84
CA GLU A 716 14.94 32.24 26.49
C GLU A 716 15.42 31.22 27.54
N THR A 717 14.50 30.54 28.21
CA THR A 717 14.81 29.73 29.40
C THR A 717 14.49 28.24 29.22
N GLU A 718 15.17 27.39 29.98
CA GLU A 718 14.88 25.95 30.06
C GLU A 718 13.47 25.66 30.60
N ASP A 719 12.95 26.53 31.49
CA ASP A 719 11.59 26.39 32.03
C ASP A 719 10.54 26.55 30.97
N GLU A 720 10.71 27.53 30.09
CA GLU A 720 9.83 27.73 28.93
C GLU A 720 9.90 26.54 27.95
N VAL A 721 11.10 26.00 27.71
CA VAL A 721 11.24 24.77 26.87
C VAL A 721 10.44 23.63 27.46
N VAL A 722 10.54 23.38 28.78
CA VAL A 722 9.84 22.27 29.45
C VAL A 722 8.33 22.50 29.43
N LYS A 723 7.87 23.70 29.72
CA LYS A 723 6.44 24.07 29.69
C LYS A 723 5.84 23.90 28.30
N LEU A 724 6.52 24.43 27.29
CA LEU A 724 6.09 24.34 25.90
C LEU A 724 6.07 22.90 25.39
N CYS A 725 7.07 22.09 25.74
CA CYS A 725 7.09 20.66 25.44
C CYS A 725 5.88 19.94 26.02
N GLY A 726 5.55 20.22 27.27
CA GLY A 726 4.39 19.63 27.94
C GLY A 726 3.07 20.05 27.32
N ALA A 727 2.89 21.34 27.02
CA ALA A 727 1.70 21.86 26.38
C ALA A 727 1.50 21.26 24.97
N TYR A 728 2.55 21.24 24.15
CA TYR A 728 2.53 20.62 22.83
C TYR A 728 2.20 19.12 22.89
N MET A 729 2.84 18.39 23.80
CA MET A 729 2.59 16.96 23.99
C MET A 729 1.15 16.70 24.44
N GLN A 730 0.60 17.50 25.36
CA GLN A 730 -0.77 17.33 25.83
C GLN A 730 -1.77 17.65 24.73
N TYR A 731 -1.55 18.68 23.94
CA TYR A 731 -2.42 19.00 22.81
C TYR A 731 -2.41 17.89 21.78
N TYR A 732 -1.24 17.32 21.48
CA TYR A 732 -1.13 16.12 20.63
C TYR A 732 -1.85 14.92 21.24
N ARG A 733 -1.77 14.68 22.55
CA ARG A 733 -2.49 13.60 23.24
C ARG A 733 -4.00 13.76 23.10
N GLU A 734 -4.50 14.99 23.24
CA GLU A 734 -5.92 15.31 23.25
C GLU A 734 -6.56 15.40 21.88
N THR A 735 -5.81 15.61 20.81
CA THR A 735 -6.31 15.80 19.43
C THR A 735 -5.77 14.82 18.41
N GLY A 736 -4.74 14.07 18.74
CA GLY A 736 -4.16 13.03 17.88
C GLY A 736 -5.04 11.80 17.77
N ILE A 737 -5.09 11.21 16.59
CA ILE A 737 -5.73 9.92 16.34
C ILE A 737 -4.78 8.81 16.82
N TYR A 738 -5.31 7.76 17.44
CA TYR A 738 -4.46 6.65 17.89
C TYR A 738 -3.68 6.03 16.73
N ALA A 739 -2.38 5.86 16.90
CA ALA A 739 -1.37 5.47 15.93
C ALA A 739 -0.94 6.57 14.92
N GLU A 740 -1.43 7.80 15.03
CA GLU A 740 -0.99 8.95 14.24
C GLU A 740 0.30 9.53 14.84
N ARG A 741 1.33 9.83 14.00
CA ARG A 741 2.55 10.55 14.39
C ARG A 741 2.32 12.07 14.40
N THR A 742 3.20 12.80 15.05
CA THR A 742 3.11 14.28 15.12
C THR A 742 3.20 14.97 13.77
N ALA A 743 3.96 14.45 12.80
CA ALA A 743 4.06 15.04 11.46
C ALA A 743 2.71 14.98 10.70
N PRO A 744 2.05 13.80 10.49
CA PRO A 744 0.73 13.76 9.88
C PRO A 744 -0.35 14.46 10.73
N TRP A 745 -0.25 14.44 12.06
CA TRP A 745 -1.15 15.18 12.94
C TRP A 745 -1.04 16.69 12.73
N LEU A 746 0.18 17.23 12.64
CA LEU A 746 0.44 18.65 12.38
C LEU A 746 -0.09 19.05 11.00
N LYS A 747 0.13 18.19 9.98
CA LYS A 747 -0.41 18.40 8.63
C LYS A 747 -1.95 18.42 8.63
N ARG A 748 -2.60 17.54 9.40
CA ARG A 748 -4.07 17.43 9.48
C ARG A 748 -4.72 18.60 10.20
N LEU A 749 -4.11 19.10 11.28
CA LEU A 749 -4.67 20.25 12.03
C LEU A 749 -4.25 21.61 11.44
N GLY A 750 -3.14 21.65 10.74
CA GLY A 750 -2.48 22.87 10.30
C GLY A 750 -1.51 23.43 11.34
N PHE A 751 -0.32 23.84 10.88
CA PHE A 751 0.73 24.40 11.74
C PHE A 751 0.26 25.62 12.55
N ASP A 752 -0.40 26.59 11.89
CA ASP A 752 -0.86 27.82 12.52
C ASP A 752 -1.89 27.58 13.61
N GLN A 753 -2.79 26.59 13.41
CA GLN A 753 -3.76 26.20 14.44
C GLN A 753 -3.05 25.61 15.69
N VAL A 754 -2.09 24.72 15.48
CA VAL A 754 -1.33 24.15 16.59
C VAL A 754 -0.53 25.24 17.30
N LYS A 755 0.15 26.11 16.56
CA LYS A 755 0.91 27.24 17.05
C LYS A 755 0.05 28.20 17.88
N SER A 756 -1.14 28.58 17.39
CA SER A 756 -2.07 29.48 18.08
C SER A 756 -2.55 28.92 19.43
N VAL A 757 -2.64 27.59 19.55
CA VAL A 757 -3.07 26.95 20.81
C VAL A 757 -1.92 26.82 21.80
N VAL A 758 -0.77 26.33 21.36
CA VAL A 758 0.33 26.02 22.29
C VAL A 758 1.15 27.25 22.70
N LEU A 759 1.05 28.37 21.98
CA LEU A 759 1.67 29.64 22.32
C LEU A 759 0.74 30.62 23.04
N ASP A 760 -0.56 30.33 23.11
CA ASP A 760 -1.51 31.09 23.91
C ASP A 760 -1.19 30.85 25.42
N PRO A 761 -0.88 31.89 26.19
CA PRO A 761 -0.39 31.69 27.57
C PRO A 761 -1.38 30.94 28.47
N GLU A 762 -2.67 31.22 28.36
CA GLU A 762 -3.69 30.61 29.19
C GLU A 762 -3.90 29.14 28.83
N LYS A 763 -4.04 28.82 27.56
CA LYS A 763 -4.14 27.45 27.06
C LYS A 763 -2.87 26.63 27.30
N GLN A 764 -1.69 27.27 27.20
CA GLN A 764 -0.42 26.64 27.50
C GLN A 764 -0.34 26.19 28.94
N ASP A 765 -0.78 27.07 29.88
CA ASP A 765 -0.82 26.76 31.31
C ASP A 765 -1.77 25.61 31.62
N GLU A 766 -2.96 25.63 31.06
CA GLU A 766 -3.93 24.55 31.18
C GLU A 766 -3.42 23.22 30.65
N LEU A 767 -2.86 23.21 29.43
CA LEU A 767 -2.32 22.02 28.81
C LEU A 767 -1.15 21.44 29.62
N TYR A 768 -0.26 22.32 30.09
CA TYR A 768 0.86 21.91 30.96
C TYR A 768 0.38 21.33 32.27
N ALA A 769 -0.61 21.95 32.91
CA ALA A 769 -1.19 21.43 34.15
C ALA A 769 -1.82 20.03 33.95
N ARG A 770 -2.55 19.79 32.84
CA ARG A 770 -3.14 18.50 32.54
C ARG A 770 -2.11 17.41 32.26
N ILE A 771 -1.01 17.70 31.56
CA ILE A 771 0.02 16.68 31.35
C ILE A 771 0.77 16.38 32.66
N MET A 772 0.99 17.35 33.51
CA MET A 772 1.63 17.12 34.80
C MET A 772 0.70 16.34 35.74
N ASP A 773 -0.60 16.52 35.65
CA ASP A 773 -1.56 15.66 36.35
C ASP A 773 -1.51 14.23 35.80
N ALA A 774 -1.58 14.04 34.49
CA ALA A 774 -1.45 12.73 33.87
C ALA A 774 -0.13 12.04 34.25
N LYS A 775 1.00 12.78 34.33
CA LYS A 775 2.32 12.25 34.70
C LYS A 775 2.29 11.53 36.05
N ARG A 776 1.50 12.03 37.04
CA ARG A 776 1.39 11.38 38.35
C ARG A 776 0.84 9.95 38.28
N ALA A 777 0.03 9.64 37.27
CA ALA A 777 -0.45 8.27 37.02
C ALA A 777 0.63 7.31 36.44
N TYR A 778 1.74 7.84 35.94
CA TYR A 778 2.83 7.08 35.31
C TYR A 778 4.12 7.03 36.13
N ASP A 779 4.06 7.31 37.42
CA ASP A 779 5.27 7.38 38.27
C ASP A 779 5.91 6.01 38.56
N THR A 780 5.18 4.94 38.33
CA THR A 780 5.65 3.56 38.59
C THR A 780 6.50 3.03 37.44
N GLU A 781 7.71 2.62 37.74
CA GLU A 781 8.59 1.94 36.79
C GLU A 781 8.08 0.51 36.54
N PRO A 782 7.83 0.12 35.27
CA PRO A 782 7.15 -1.16 34.99
C PRO A 782 7.84 -2.41 35.51
N TRP A 783 9.17 -2.46 35.42
CA TRP A 783 9.94 -3.64 35.87
C TRP A 783 10.08 -3.72 37.40
N HIS A 784 10.03 -2.57 38.08
CA HIS A 784 10.03 -2.55 39.56
C HIS A 784 8.85 -3.34 40.14
N GLU A 785 7.66 -3.15 39.55
CA GLU A 785 6.48 -3.95 39.94
C GLU A 785 6.62 -5.43 39.61
N VAL A 786 7.17 -5.78 38.47
CA VAL A 786 7.37 -7.17 38.07
C VAL A 786 8.42 -7.85 38.95
N VAL A 787 9.50 -7.14 39.31
CA VAL A 787 10.55 -7.67 40.19
C VAL A 787 10.06 -7.90 41.61
N LEU A 788 9.20 -7.03 42.14
CA LEU A 788 8.71 -7.13 43.54
C LEU A 788 7.50 -8.06 43.69
N ASN A 789 6.64 -8.18 42.68
CA ASN A 789 5.38 -8.94 42.76
C ASN A 789 5.48 -10.26 42.02
N LYS A 790 5.38 -11.39 42.76
CA LYS A 790 5.40 -12.75 42.18
C LYS A 790 4.25 -12.99 41.21
N ASP A 791 3.06 -12.47 41.49
CA ASP A 791 1.89 -12.68 40.64
C ASP A 791 2.03 -11.99 39.26
N LYS A 792 2.87 -10.96 39.17
CA LYS A 792 3.18 -10.31 37.87
C LYS A 792 4.29 -11.01 37.09
N ARG A 793 4.96 -12.01 37.68
CA ARG A 793 6.05 -12.77 37.02
C ARG A 793 5.53 -13.93 36.16
N HIS A 794 4.32 -14.43 36.45
CA HIS A 794 3.79 -15.63 35.77
C HIS A 794 3.82 -15.54 34.24
N ILE A 795 3.62 -14.35 33.66
CA ILE A 795 3.68 -14.15 32.19
C ILE A 795 5.08 -14.37 31.62
N PHE A 796 6.13 -14.41 32.45
CA PHE A 796 7.52 -14.66 32.07
C PHE A 796 7.96 -16.09 32.36
N GLU A 797 7.15 -16.87 33.06
CA GLU A 797 7.44 -18.27 33.34
C GLU A 797 7.17 -19.13 32.10
N VAL A 798 8.02 -20.11 31.86
CA VAL A 798 7.78 -21.11 30.81
C VAL A 798 6.78 -22.11 31.39
N GLU A 799 5.62 -22.25 30.79
CA GLU A 799 4.73 -23.37 31.12
C GLU A 799 5.51 -24.67 30.91
N LYS A 800 5.70 -25.40 31.98
CA LYS A 800 6.25 -26.78 31.89
C LYS A 800 5.15 -27.62 31.26
N VAL A 801 5.28 -27.88 29.95
CA VAL A 801 4.46 -28.85 29.22
C VAL A 801 4.87 -30.27 29.65
#